data_df6d24271d600083e8511b2c434010ab
#
_entry.id   df6d24271d600083e8511b2c434010ab
#
_cell.length_a   1.000
_cell.length_b   1.000
_cell.length_c   1.000
_cell.angle_alpha   90.00
_cell.angle_beta   90.00
_cell.angle_gamma   90.00
#
_symmetry.space_group_name_H-M   'P 1'
#
loop_
_entity.id
_entity.type
_entity.pdbx_description
1 polymer ?
#
loop_
_entity_poly.entity_id
_entity_poly.type
_entity_poly.pdbx_seq_one_letter_code
_entity_poly.pdbx_strand_id
1 'polypeptide(L)'
;MDLAVNGLVSTTRTDDWEAALVSGNGRQGALCYGGPTGVRITVSHERLFLPLNPPLDPPPTARILDELRALLAAGEYRRAAARVVEFAAEQDPGYAETRWVDPLVGAATLTCTPTAAGPATGYRRSTDFDTGLVRQYWRLTEGEADAAEGEAGAAGDDIEVAGGEVEVAAFVSRPHDVLVVQLAGPTGWRVGLGPLDEEPPVPMEIRVAPDGLGLRVDFPTATAGQVTGYTVTGRLVDGRLLLLRTTVDGVPSPGPDLADLPADFDALLAAHVAVHGDLVGRVRLDLGAAPAARSATTEELLRPFRPGAATAGTPNSAALVERLFAAGRYAIVSACGDLPPTLLGVWSGTYRPAWSGAYTVNGNLPAALAALAVTGTPELTTPLFDLLDSVTDDLRDNARRLYGTGGILVPAHLTSHGRQNHFGPVWCQTFWTAGAAWLARFYHDHWCHTGDRAFLRYRALPFLRRAAEFYLDYVTIGPDGRARFAPSYSPENTPANTDSQACLDATMDVAAVADLLRNLLAETAALGEPDRAEPRWRALLAALPPYRIAPTGELAEWIAPDLVDNHAHRHASHLYPLWYEPDPAFTADPALRRAAALTVRRRLAWWRGAESDEMGYGLAQLGLAAAGLGLAEEAYQTVLLMAGRYWRPNLVSTHNRDAIFNVDVCGGLPAVVAAMLLRSSLVPADGPAETARPADEETRPTDEGTRLGVERTRPTGGGARPGVRPEPAVRLGLLPAVPRAWPRGQVTGLLARGPVTVTRLTWTSTEVEAFLLSPADRVVTVELPGNTPVRVELAAGRTYRLRSRR
;
A
#
# COMPACT_ATOMS: atom_id res chain seq x y z
N MET A 1 -12.99 20.74 22.66
CA MET A 1 -12.63 20.17 21.36
C MET A 1 -13.36 18.84 21.24
N ASP A 2 -14.44 18.80 20.48
CA ASP A 2 -15.12 17.56 20.20
C ASP A 2 -14.17 16.64 19.43
N LEU A 3 -14.08 15.37 19.84
CA LEU A 3 -13.30 14.38 19.13
C LEU A 3 -13.85 14.25 17.71
N ALA A 4 -13.00 14.45 16.70
CA ALA A 4 -13.39 14.22 15.32
C ALA A 4 -14.00 12.82 15.20
N VAL A 5 -15.17 12.72 14.62
CA VAL A 5 -15.89 11.43 14.47
C VAL A 5 -15.04 10.42 13.69
N ASN A 6 -14.10 10.89 12.85
CA ASN A 6 -13.19 10.09 12.05
C ASN A 6 -11.76 10.67 12.12
N GLY A 7 -11.07 10.39 13.18
CA GLY A 7 -9.73 10.93 13.42
C GLY A 7 -9.01 10.27 14.58
N LEU A 8 -7.87 10.80 14.98
CA LEU A 8 -7.12 10.39 16.15
C LEU A 8 -6.95 11.55 17.13
N VAL A 9 -6.83 11.21 18.41
CA VAL A 9 -6.38 12.12 19.46
C VAL A 9 -5.34 11.40 20.31
N SER A 10 -4.19 12.06 20.51
CA SER A 10 -3.10 11.59 21.37
C SER A 10 -2.79 12.66 22.41
N THR A 11 -2.44 12.24 23.61
CA THR A 11 -1.99 13.11 24.69
C THR A 11 -0.47 13.09 24.89
N THR A 12 0.22 12.26 24.10
CA THR A 12 1.67 12.08 24.18
C THR A 12 2.37 13.10 23.28
N ARG A 13 3.23 13.94 23.88
CA ARG A 13 4.20 14.77 23.17
C ARG A 13 5.31 13.89 22.60
N THR A 14 5.90 14.30 21.49
CA THR A 14 7.06 13.64 20.90
C THR A 14 8.00 14.65 20.26
N ASP A 15 9.29 14.41 20.38
CA ASP A 15 10.35 15.07 19.61
C ASP A 15 10.93 14.15 18.52
N ASP A 16 10.39 12.93 18.42
CA ASP A 16 10.71 11.93 17.39
C ASP A 16 9.82 12.14 16.15
N TRP A 17 10.43 12.38 15.00
CA TRP A 17 9.73 12.56 13.73
C TRP A 17 8.96 11.31 13.30
N GLU A 18 9.41 10.11 13.65
CA GLU A 18 8.70 8.86 13.33
C GLU A 18 7.36 8.74 14.06
N ALA A 19 7.20 9.46 15.18
CA ALA A 19 5.95 9.54 15.91
C ALA A 19 5.17 10.84 15.64
N ALA A 20 5.61 11.64 14.65
CA ALA A 20 4.93 12.88 14.21
C ALA A 20 3.54 12.57 13.63
N LEU A 21 2.61 13.54 13.79
CA LEU A 21 1.36 13.53 13.03
C LEU A 21 1.66 13.87 11.58
N VAL A 22 1.01 13.19 10.64
CA VAL A 22 1.26 13.36 9.21
C VAL A 22 0.15 14.13 8.52
N SER A 23 0.54 15.00 7.58
CA SER A 23 -0.35 15.56 6.56
C SER A 23 0.34 15.48 5.20
N GLY A 24 -0.43 15.33 4.12
CA GLY A 24 0.14 15.22 2.79
C GLY A 24 -0.90 15.35 1.69
N ASN A 25 -0.44 15.78 0.51
CA ASN A 25 -1.25 15.83 -0.70
C ASN A 25 -0.77 14.84 -1.77
N GLY A 26 0.20 13.99 -1.40
CA GLY A 26 0.89 13.06 -2.26
C GLY A 26 2.18 13.61 -2.87
N ARG A 27 2.25 14.92 -3.14
CA ARG A 27 3.46 15.58 -3.66
C ARG A 27 4.34 16.12 -2.54
N GLN A 28 3.74 16.80 -1.58
CA GLN A 28 4.39 17.33 -0.39
C GLN A 28 3.89 16.63 0.85
N GLY A 29 4.81 16.36 1.78
CA GLY A 29 4.54 15.80 3.08
C GLY A 29 4.91 16.76 4.19
N ALA A 30 4.18 16.68 5.31
CA ALA A 30 4.47 17.39 6.54
C ALA A 30 4.39 16.44 7.73
N LEU A 31 5.44 16.45 8.55
CA LEU A 31 5.57 15.72 9.81
C LEU A 31 5.48 16.72 10.95
N CYS A 32 4.36 16.73 11.71
CA CYS A 32 4.07 17.69 12.76
C CYS A 32 4.37 17.09 14.15
N TYR A 33 5.35 17.62 14.88
CA TYR A 33 5.79 17.14 16.18
C TYR A 33 6.29 18.26 17.09
N GLY A 34 6.88 17.96 18.24
CA GLY A 34 7.25 18.94 19.25
C GLY A 34 6.13 19.19 20.24
N GLY A 35 5.97 20.44 20.73
CA GLY A 35 4.95 20.77 21.71
C GLY A 35 5.04 22.21 22.22
N PRO A 36 4.66 22.48 23.49
CA PRO A 36 4.54 23.83 24.03
C PRO A 36 5.81 24.69 23.99
N THR A 37 6.99 24.08 24.04
CA THR A 37 8.27 24.78 23.97
C THR A 37 8.73 25.09 22.55
N GLY A 38 8.10 24.47 21.55
CA GLY A 38 8.39 24.65 20.15
C GLY A 38 7.75 23.55 19.31
N VAL A 39 6.97 23.95 18.32
CA VAL A 39 6.42 23.05 17.32
C VAL A 39 7.41 22.94 16.18
N ARG A 40 7.62 21.71 15.70
CA ARG A 40 8.46 21.40 14.55
C ARG A 40 7.59 20.80 13.45
N ILE A 41 7.84 21.23 12.21
CA ILE A 41 7.19 20.64 11.04
C ILE A 41 8.28 20.34 10.02
N THR A 42 8.62 19.06 9.86
CA THR A 42 9.55 18.65 8.80
C THR A 42 8.77 18.44 7.52
N VAL A 43 9.22 19.10 6.44
CA VAL A 43 8.62 19.01 5.11
C VAL A 43 9.43 18.11 4.19
N SER A 44 8.75 17.45 3.26
CA SER A 44 9.33 16.55 2.26
C SER A 44 8.60 16.69 0.92
N HIS A 45 9.17 16.13 -0.13
CA HIS A 45 8.56 16.13 -1.46
C HIS A 45 8.77 14.79 -2.14
N GLU A 46 7.76 14.26 -2.86
CA GLU A 46 7.75 12.92 -3.47
C GLU A 46 8.91 12.65 -4.45
N ARG A 47 9.54 13.70 -4.98
CA ARG A 47 10.67 13.61 -5.92
C ARG A 47 12.01 14.05 -5.33
N LEU A 48 12.08 14.29 -4.02
CA LEU A 48 13.32 14.67 -3.38
C LEU A 48 14.14 13.44 -3.01
N PHE A 49 14.82 12.88 -3.99
CA PHE A 49 15.79 11.81 -3.81
C PHE A 49 17.20 12.40 -3.71
N LEU A 50 17.87 12.08 -2.60
CA LEU A 50 19.24 12.56 -2.34
C LEU A 50 20.22 11.87 -3.31
N PRO A 51 21.09 12.61 -4.06
CA PRO A 51 21.97 12.04 -5.06
C PRO A 51 23.19 11.34 -4.43
N LEU A 52 22.91 10.24 -3.70
CA LEU A 52 23.91 9.44 -2.97
C LEU A 52 24.55 8.37 -3.86
N ASN A 53 23.75 7.71 -4.69
CA ASN A 53 24.16 6.53 -5.44
C ASN A 53 23.88 6.72 -6.94
N PRO A 54 24.82 7.28 -7.72
CA PRO A 54 24.65 7.41 -9.15
C PRO A 54 24.24 6.07 -9.80
N PRO A 55 23.25 6.05 -10.69
CA PRO A 55 22.81 4.80 -11.31
C PRO A 55 23.92 4.20 -12.18
N LEU A 56 24.19 2.90 -12.02
CA LEU A 56 25.08 2.14 -12.88
C LEU A 56 24.29 1.39 -13.95
N ASP A 57 24.92 1.13 -15.08
CA ASP A 57 24.35 0.22 -16.07
C ASP A 57 24.26 -1.19 -15.49
N PRO A 58 23.13 -1.90 -15.60
CA PRO A 58 23.04 -3.28 -15.15
C PRO A 58 24.15 -4.14 -15.78
N PRO A 59 24.87 -4.99 -15.00
CA PRO A 59 25.95 -5.80 -15.53
C PRO A 59 25.40 -6.85 -16.52
N PRO A 60 26.17 -7.26 -17.54
CA PRO A 60 25.67 -8.18 -18.57
C PRO A 60 25.68 -9.64 -18.10
N THR A 61 24.96 -9.94 -17.00
CA THR A 61 24.93 -11.29 -16.40
C THR A 61 24.28 -12.34 -17.28
N ALA A 62 23.55 -11.94 -18.33
CA ALA A 62 23.12 -12.84 -19.41
C ALA A 62 24.25 -13.70 -19.97
N ARG A 63 25.51 -13.21 -19.94
CA ARG A 63 26.70 -13.94 -20.42
C ARG A 63 27.05 -15.16 -19.59
N ILE A 64 26.65 -15.19 -18.34
CA ILE A 64 26.89 -16.30 -17.39
C ILE A 64 25.61 -17.03 -16.99
N LEU A 65 24.49 -16.76 -17.68
CA LEU A 65 23.19 -17.34 -17.30
C LEU A 65 23.19 -18.86 -17.34
N ASP A 66 23.85 -19.46 -18.34
CA ASP A 66 23.96 -20.92 -18.45
C ASP A 66 24.87 -21.51 -17.35
N GLU A 67 25.92 -20.80 -16.94
CA GLU A 67 26.75 -21.16 -15.76
C GLU A 67 25.89 -21.13 -14.49
N LEU A 68 25.10 -20.06 -14.28
CA LEU A 68 24.21 -19.95 -13.14
C LEU A 68 23.17 -21.07 -13.11
N ARG A 69 22.56 -21.39 -14.25
CA ARG A 69 21.60 -22.50 -14.40
C ARG A 69 22.24 -23.84 -14.07
N ALA A 70 23.47 -24.07 -14.51
CA ALA A 70 24.20 -25.30 -14.21
C ALA A 70 24.51 -25.45 -12.70
N LEU A 71 24.94 -24.38 -12.06
CA LEU A 71 25.16 -24.36 -10.60
C LEU A 71 23.88 -24.64 -9.81
N LEU A 72 22.79 -23.99 -10.17
CA LEU A 72 21.50 -24.19 -9.53
C LEU A 72 20.97 -25.63 -9.74
N ALA A 73 21.11 -26.17 -10.95
CA ALA A 73 20.73 -27.57 -11.24
C ALA A 73 21.58 -28.60 -10.48
N ALA A 74 22.83 -28.24 -10.14
CA ALA A 74 23.74 -29.06 -9.31
C ALA A 74 23.47 -28.91 -7.81
N GLY A 75 22.51 -28.03 -7.39
CA GLY A 75 22.25 -27.71 -5.98
C GLY A 75 23.27 -26.79 -5.34
N GLU A 76 24.14 -26.15 -6.12
CA GLU A 76 25.18 -25.22 -5.66
C GLU A 76 24.61 -23.79 -5.50
N TYR A 77 23.51 -23.63 -4.75
CA TYR A 77 22.74 -22.39 -4.66
C TYR A 77 23.55 -21.21 -4.15
N ARG A 78 24.33 -21.38 -3.07
CA ARG A 78 25.21 -20.33 -2.53
C ARG A 78 26.26 -19.90 -3.56
N ARG A 79 26.82 -20.83 -4.30
CA ARG A 79 27.81 -20.52 -5.33
C ARG A 79 27.22 -19.73 -6.48
N ALA A 80 25.99 -20.08 -6.92
CA ALA A 80 25.28 -19.30 -7.93
C ALA A 80 25.01 -17.88 -7.47
N ALA A 81 24.58 -17.69 -6.21
CA ALA A 81 24.37 -16.39 -5.60
C ALA A 81 25.65 -15.55 -5.48
N ALA A 82 26.79 -16.17 -5.11
CA ALA A 82 28.09 -15.48 -5.06
C ALA A 82 28.59 -15.13 -6.46
N ARG A 83 28.47 -16.06 -7.42
CA ARG A 83 28.99 -15.89 -8.79
C ARG A 83 28.40 -14.71 -9.54
N VAL A 84 27.09 -14.45 -9.38
CA VAL A 84 26.44 -13.30 -10.02
C VAL A 84 26.97 -11.97 -9.49
N VAL A 85 27.29 -11.90 -8.19
CA VAL A 85 27.85 -10.70 -7.55
C VAL A 85 29.31 -10.49 -7.96
N GLU A 86 30.12 -11.56 -7.96
CA GLU A 86 31.50 -11.55 -8.43
C GLU A 86 31.57 -11.07 -9.88
N PHE A 87 30.74 -11.63 -10.76
CA PHE A 87 30.69 -11.23 -12.16
C PHE A 87 30.27 -9.76 -12.32
N ALA A 88 29.33 -9.28 -11.54
CA ALA A 88 28.93 -7.87 -11.57
C ALA A 88 30.13 -6.96 -11.21
N ALA A 89 30.87 -7.28 -10.14
CA ALA A 89 32.07 -6.56 -9.72
C ALA A 89 33.21 -6.65 -10.74
N GLU A 90 33.36 -7.79 -11.45
CA GLU A 90 34.32 -7.92 -12.57
C GLU A 90 33.99 -6.96 -13.74
N GLN A 91 32.70 -6.67 -13.98
CA GLN A 91 32.27 -5.78 -15.05
C GLN A 91 32.39 -4.29 -14.67
N ASP A 92 32.05 -3.95 -13.42
CA ASP A 92 32.14 -2.61 -12.87
C ASP A 92 32.46 -2.68 -11.37
N PRO A 93 33.59 -2.11 -10.91
CA PRO A 93 33.96 -2.08 -9.48
C PRO A 93 32.91 -1.43 -8.57
N GLY A 94 32.01 -0.61 -9.11
CA GLY A 94 30.87 -0.06 -8.37
C GLY A 94 29.92 -1.11 -7.83
N TYR A 95 30.00 -2.37 -8.29
CA TYR A 95 29.23 -3.51 -7.76
C TYR A 95 29.99 -4.35 -6.72
N ALA A 96 31.19 -3.95 -6.32
CA ALA A 96 31.95 -4.67 -5.28
C ALA A 96 31.25 -4.68 -3.92
N GLU A 97 30.38 -3.69 -3.69
CA GLU A 97 29.53 -3.58 -2.51
C GLU A 97 28.06 -3.50 -2.94
N THR A 98 27.18 -3.92 -2.03
CA THR A 98 25.73 -3.79 -2.27
C THR A 98 25.33 -2.32 -2.37
N ARG A 99 24.78 -1.93 -3.50
CA ARG A 99 24.29 -0.57 -3.76
C ARG A 99 22.80 -0.46 -3.51
N TRP A 100 22.43 0.61 -2.82
CA TRP A 100 21.04 1.03 -2.71
C TRP A 100 20.75 2.13 -3.74
N VAL A 101 19.48 2.31 -4.04
CA VAL A 101 18.99 3.44 -4.85
C VAL A 101 19.07 4.75 -4.07
N ASP A 102 18.97 5.90 -4.73
CA ASP A 102 18.97 7.21 -4.08
C ASP A 102 17.82 7.31 -3.04
N PRO A 103 18.11 7.76 -1.79
CA PRO A 103 17.10 7.78 -0.73
C PRO A 103 16.13 8.96 -0.85
N LEU A 104 14.85 8.70 -0.51
CA LEU A 104 13.85 9.75 -0.27
C LEU A 104 14.15 10.45 1.06
N VAL A 105 14.33 11.78 1.05
CA VAL A 105 14.76 12.54 2.22
C VAL A 105 13.83 13.69 2.59
N GLY A 106 13.93 14.15 3.84
CA GLY A 106 13.31 15.41 4.27
C GLY A 106 14.00 16.61 3.65
N ALA A 107 13.22 17.67 3.39
CA ALA A 107 13.73 18.88 2.75
C ALA A 107 14.21 19.92 3.78
N ALA A 108 13.40 20.20 4.79
CA ALA A 108 13.67 21.21 5.81
C ALA A 108 12.81 21.01 7.03
N THR A 109 13.22 21.61 8.15
CA THR A 109 12.42 21.70 9.36
C THR A 109 12.00 23.15 9.62
N LEU A 110 10.71 23.38 9.65
CA LEU A 110 10.09 24.61 10.13
C LEU A 110 9.98 24.52 11.65
N THR A 111 10.45 25.54 12.36
CA THR A 111 10.30 25.72 13.81
C THR A 111 9.38 26.88 14.11
N CYS A 112 8.39 26.67 14.96
CA CYS A 112 7.48 27.69 15.47
C CYS A 112 7.60 27.73 17.00
N THR A 113 8.31 28.73 17.52
CA THR A 113 8.58 28.89 18.95
C THR A 113 7.75 30.03 19.51
N PRO A 114 6.95 29.84 20.58
CA PRO A 114 6.27 30.91 21.26
C PRO A 114 7.28 31.93 21.78
N THR A 115 7.00 33.24 21.64
CA THR A 115 7.90 34.31 22.15
C THR A 115 7.79 34.50 23.66
N ALA A 116 6.68 34.05 24.25
CA ALA A 116 6.49 33.97 25.69
C ALA A 116 6.22 32.53 26.07
N ALA A 117 7.08 31.96 26.90
CA ALA A 117 6.95 30.58 27.42
C ALA A 117 6.49 30.64 28.88
N GLY A 118 5.43 29.91 29.20
CA GLY A 118 4.95 29.71 30.55
C GLY A 118 4.62 28.23 30.79
N PRO A 119 4.29 27.80 32.02
CA PRO A 119 3.87 26.44 32.29
C PRO A 119 2.69 26.05 31.39
N ALA A 120 2.80 24.94 30.71
CA ALA A 120 1.77 24.45 29.79
C ALA A 120 1.07 23.23 30.34
N THR A 121 -0.25 23.19 30.22
CA THR A 121 -1.10 22.08 30.70
C THR A 121 -2.04 21.62 29.60
N GLY A 122 -2.60 20.42 29.75
CA GLY A 122 -3.65 19.91 28.86
C GLY A 122 -3.20 19.70 27.42
N TYR A 123 -1.91 19.39 27.18
CA TYR A 123 -1.41 19.11 25.83
C TYR A 123 -2.20 17.99 25.14
N ARG A 124 -2.59 18.24 23.92
CA ARG A 124 -3.23 17.29 23.01
C ARG A 124 -2.77 17.52 21.59
N ARG A 125 -2.73 16.44 20.80
CA ARG A 125 -2.53 16.50 19.36
C ARG A 125 -3.56 15.61 18.65
N SER A 126 -4.01 16.01 17.48
CA SER A 126 -5.05 15.31 16.73
C SER A 126 -4.85 15.41 15.22
N THR A 127 -5.36 14.43 14.51
CA THR A 127 -5.57 14.48 13.06
C THR A 127 -7.02 14.16 12.79
N ASP A 128 -7.69 15.02 12.06
CA ASP A 128 -9.02 14.75 11.47
C ASP A 128 -8.79 14.18 10.08
N PHE A 129 -9.17 12.92 9.86
CA PHE A 129 -8.91 12.22 8.60
C PHE A 129 -9.76 12.76 7.45
N ASP A 130 -10.96 13.29 7.74
CA ASP A 130 -11.85 13.81 6.70
C ASP A 130 -11.37 15.14 6.13
N THR A 131 -10.74 15.94 6.96
CA THR A 131 -10.23 17.25 6.58
C THR A 131 -8.71 17.28 6.36
N GLY A 132 -7.98 16.22 6.71
CA GLY A 132 -6.52 16.19 6.68
C GLY A 132 -5.85 17.15 7.65
N LEU A 133 -6.62 17.75 8.56
CA LEU A 133 -6.18 18.80 9.47
C LEU A 133 -5.51 18.20 10.71
N VAL A 134 -4.25 18.56 10.91
CA VAL A 134 -3.46 18.25 12.10
C VAL A 134 -3.53 19.42 13.08
N ARG A 135 -3.72 19.14 14.37
CA ARG A 135 -3.71 20.16 15.43
C ARG A 135 -2.82 19.73 16.57
N GLN A 136 -2.12 20.70 17.17
CA GLN A 136 -1.50 20.63 18.49
C GLN A 136 -2.12 21.73 19.35
N TYR A 137 -2.54 21.36 20.56
CA TYR A 137 -3.27 22.24 21.47
C TYR A 137 -2.71 22.12 22.88
N TRP A 138 -2.59 23.24 23.59
CA TRP A 138 -2.28 23.30 25.02
C TRP A 138 -2.79 24.59 25.63
N ARG A 139 -2.77 24.68 26.95
CA ARG A 139 -3.13 25.89 27.69
C ARG A 139 -1.90 26.41 28.41
N LEU A 140 -1.58 27.71 28.21
CA LEU A 140 -0.64 28.44 29.03
C LEU A 140 -1.32 28.88 30.34
N THR A 141 -0.66 28.71 31.46
CA THR A 141 -1.08 29.24 32.74
C THR A 141 -0.40 30.60 32.95
N GLU A 142 -1.09 31.54 33.64
CA GLU A 142 -0.50 32.79 34.04
C GLU A 142 0.73 32.55 34.93
N GLY A 143 1.83 33.25 34.71
CA GLY A 143 3.06 33.08 35.46
C GLY A 143 4.17 33.97 34.91
N GLU A 144 5.20 34.20 35.71
CA GLU A 144 6.43 34.84 35.26
C GLU A 144 7.15 33.92 34.28
N ALA A 145 7.56 34.43 33.14
CA ALA A 145 8.34 33.69 32.17
C ALA A 145 9.83 33.73 32.55
N ASP A 146 10.42 32.54 32.67
CA ASP A 146 11.89 32.44 32.62
C ASP A 146 12.33 32.90 31.21
N ALA A 147 13.08 33.97 31.12
CA ALA A 147 13.68 34.43 29.86
C ALA A 147 14.61 33.32 29.37
N ALA A 148 14.35 32.77 28.14
CA ALA A 148 15.20 31.79 27.52
C ALA A 148 16.62 32.31 27.44
N GLU A 149 17.58 31.58 28.03
CA GLU A 149 19.01 31.86 27.97
C GLU A 149 19.47 31.90 26.51
N GLY A 150 19.78 33.09 26.01
CA GLY A 150 20.29 33.31 24.66
C GLY A 150 20.72 34.75 24.44
N GLU A 151 22.00 35.00 24.66
CA GLU A 151 22.76 36.24 24.44
C GLU A 151 22.52 37.40 25.41
N ALA A 152 23.53 37.65 26.24
CA ALA A 152 23.65 38.77 27.16
C ALA A 152 23.55 40.12 26.46
N GLY A 153 22.54 40.93 26.85
CA GLY A 153 22.56 42.33 26.54
C GLY A 153 21.22 43.03 26.41
N ALA A 154 20.40 43.07 27.45
CA ALA A 154 19.53 44.19 27.81
C ALA A 154 18.68 43.74 29.00
N ALA A 155 18.48 44.65 29.98
CA ALA A 155 17.67 44.43 31.18
C ALA A 155 16.30 43.85 30.79
N GLY A 156 15.95 42.67 31.30
CA GLY A 156 14.68 42.01 31.03
C GLY A 156 13.54 42.78 31.71
N ASP A 157 12.62 43.30 30.94
CA ASP A 157 11.28 43.53 31.40
C ASP A 157 10.62 42.17 31.64
N ASP A 158 10.09 41.96 32.85
CA ASP A 158 9.28 40.80 33.19
C ASP A 158 8.08 40.74 32.22
N ILE A 159 8.10 39.83 31.28
CA ILE A 159 7.02 39.66 30.32
C ILE A 159 5.94 38.82 31.01
N GLU A 160 4.88 39.51 31.46
CA GLU A 160 3.68 38.87 31.99
C GLU A 160 3.04 37.99 30.90
N VAL A 161 3.07 36.67 31.09
CA VAL A 161 2.44 35.73 30.14
C VAL A 161 0.94 35.71 30.41
N ALA A 162 0.16 36.25 29.50
CA ALA A 162 -1.29 36.11 29.54
C ALA A 162 -1.67 34.63 29.41
N GLY A 163 -2.37 34.12 30.43
CA GLY A 163 -2.93 32.73 30.34
C GLY A 163 -3.89 32.61 29.16
N GLY A 164 -3.92 31.43 28.52
CA GLY A 164 -4.85 31.19 27.43
C GLY A 164 -4.58 29.95 26.61
N GLU A 165 -5.45 29.70 25.68
CA GLU A 165 -5.35 28.53 24.77
C GLU A 165 -4.42 28.83 23.61
N VAL A 166 -3.56 27.89 23.31
CA VAL A 166 -2.65 27.92 22.16
C VAL A 166 -3.00 26.75 21.25
N GLU A 167 -3.11 27.05 19.96
CA GLU A 167 -3.34 26.05 18.91
C GLU A 167 -2.39 26.27 17.73
N VAL A 168 -1.79 25.19 17.26
CA VAL A 168 -1.11 25.14 15.97
C VAL A 168 -1.86 24.14 15.11
N ALA A 169 -2.41 24.64 14.00
CA ALA A 169 -3.17 23.87 13.03
C ALA A 169 -2.43 23.82 11.70
N ALA A 170 -2.31 22.65 11.08
CA ALA A 170 -1.58 22.49 9.84
C ALA A 170 -2.23 21.44 8.90
N PHE A 171 -2.14 21.67 7.60
CA PHE A 171 -2.49 20.71 6.56
C PHE A 171 -1.74 20.99 5.25
N VAL A 172 -1.52 19.95 4.45
CA VAL A 172 -0.97 20.11 3.09
C VAL A 172 -2.11 20.13 2.09
N SER A 173 -2.30 21.28 1.43
CA SER A 173 -3.41 21.52 0.50
C SER A 173 -3.22 20.75 -0.81
N ARG A 174 -4.19 19.90 -1.20
CA ARG A 174 -4.17 19.21 -2.49
C ARG A 174 -4.30 20.16 -3.70
N PRO A 175 -5.29 21.06 -3.75
CA PRO A 175 -5.48 21.91 -4.93
C PRO A 175 -4.42 23.01 -5.07
N HIS A 176 -3.74 23.38 -3.97
CA HIS A 176 -2.79 24.50 -4.00
C HIS A 176 -1.32 24.06 -3.92
N ASP A 177 -1.06 22.77 -3.66
CA ASP A 177 0.29 22.20 -3.49
C ASP A 177 1.15 23.03 -2.49
N VAL A 178 0.62 23.25 -1.29
CA VAL A 178 1.22 24.10 -0.26
C VAL A 178 0.91 23.55 1.15
N LEU A 179 1.90 23.60 2.05
CA LEU A 179 1.68 23.44 3.48
C LEU A 179 1.10 24.75 4.03
N VAL A 180 -0.01 24.66 4.73
CA VAL A 180 -0.69 25.78 5.41
C VAL A 180 -0.59 25.56 6.90
N VAL A 181 -0.10 26.56 7.66
CA VAL A 181 0.03 26.51 9.11
C VAL A 181 -0.62 27.74 9.73
N GLN A 182 -1.54 27.54 10.66
CA GLN A 182 -2.16 28.60 11.47
C GLN A 182 -1.60 28.53 12.88
N LEU A 183 -1.09 29.68 13.37
CA LEU A 183 -0.55 29.87 14.71
C LEU A 183 -1.52 30.72 15.51
N ALA A 184 -2.21 30.14 16.50
CA ALA A 184 -3.19 30.84 17.33
C ALA A 184 -2.78 30.85 18.81
N GLY A 185 -3.24 31.85 19.55
CA GLY A 185 -3.03 31.99 21.00
C GLY A 185 -2.60 33.37 21.44
N PRO A 186 -2.43 33.59 22.76
CA PRO A 186 -2.08 34.85 23.33
C PRO A 186 -0.60 35.24 23.15
N THR A 187 0.25 34.31 22.67
CA THR A 187 1.68 34.53 22.48
C THR A 187 1.99 35.03 21.06
N GLY A 188 3.09 35.75 20.87
CA GLY A 188 3.74 35.92 19.57
C GLY A 188 4.50 34.65 19.17
N TRP A 189 4.98 34.61 17.93
CA TRP A 189 5.69 33.46 17.39
C TRP A 189 7.00 33.85 16.72
N ARG A 190 8.07 33.13 17.04
CA ARG A 190 9.30 33.13 16.25
C ARG A 190 9.24 31.96 15.30
N VAL A 191 9.31 32.26 14.01
CA VAL A 191 9.28 31.23 12.93
C VAL A 191 10.65 31.20 12.29
N GLY A 192 11.17 30.00 12.05
CA GLY A 192 12.45 29.77 11.39
C GLY A 192 12.42 28.51 10.54
N LEU A 193 13.13 28.53 9.42
CA LEU A 193 13.32 27.41 8.52
C LEU A 193 14.80 27.04 8.46
N GLY A 194 15.11 25.78 8.66
CA GLY A 194 16.47 25.24 8.61
C GLY A 194 16.54 23.87 7.98
N PRO A 195 17.76 23.36 7.72
CA PRO A 195 17.98 21.97 7.30
C PRO A 195 17.53 21.00 8.39
N LEU A 196 17.56 19.69 8.08
CA LEU A 196 17.36 18.65 9.09
C LEU A 196 18.52 18.70 10.12
N ASP A 197 18.19 18.31 11.36
CA ASP A 197 19.15 18.28 12.47
C ASP A 197 20.00 17.00 12.45
N GLU A 198 20.64 16.74 11.30
CA GLU A 198 21.61 15.66 11.13
C GLU A 198 22.62 15.98 10.02
N GLU A 199 23.80 15.39 10.08
CA GLU A 199 24.82 15.59 9.07
C GLU A 199 24.44 14.86 7.76
N PRO A 200 24.38 15.60 6.61
CA PRO A 200 24.04 14.99 5.34
C PRO A 200 25.15 14.04 4.85
N PRO A 201 24.79 12.91 4.19
CA PRO A 201 25.77 11.95 3.68
C PRO A 201 26.44 12.38 2.38
N VAL A 202 25.98 13.49 1.77
CA VAL A 202 26.56 14.09 0.56
C VAL A 202 26.83 15.58 0.80
N PRO A 203 27.78 16.19 0.08
CA PRO A 203 27.99 17.64 0.12
C PRO A 203 26.71 18.39 -0.25
N MET A 204 26.34 19.37 0.57
CA MET A 204 25.21 20.28 0.34
C MET A 204 25.66 21.71 0.48
N GLU A 205 25.28 22.55 -0.49
CA GLU A 205 25.41 24.00 -0.37
C GLU A 205 24.06 24.59 0.07
N ILE A 206 23.99 25.03 1.33
CA ILE A 206 22.75 25.51 1.96
C ILE A 206 22.78 27.02 2.08
N ARG A 207 21.76 27.69 1.56
CA ARG A 207 21.55 29.13 1.68
C ARG A 207 20.17 29.41 2.28
N VAL A 208 20.16 30.09 3.42
CA VAL A 208 18.94 30.54 4.08
C VAL A 208 18.66 32.00 3.67
N ALA A 209 17.43 32.31 3.32
CA ALA A 209 17.03 33.69 3.00
C ALA A 209 17.12 34.62 4.23
N PRO A 210 17.39 35.92 4.03
CA PRO A 210 17.53 36.86 5.14
C PRO A 210 16.32 37.00 6.07
N ASP A 211 15.12 36.73 5.56
CA ASP A 211 13.87 36.71 6.31
C ASP A 211 13.64 35.43 7.12
N GLY A 212 14.54 34.43 6.98
CA GLY A 212 14.44 33.14 7.64
C GLY A 212 13.34 32.20 7.10
N LEU A 213 12.65 32.57 6.01
CA LEU A 213 11.51 31.81 5.44
C LEU A 213 11.83 31.18 4.09
N GLY A 214 13.07 31.24 3.63
CA GLY A 214 13.54 30.59 2.41
C GLY A 214 14.78 29.76 2.65
N LEU A 215 14.82 28.56 2.05
CA LEU A 215 15.96 27.66 2.08
C LEU A 215 16.23 27.16 0.66
N ARG A 216 17.45 27.36 0.16
CA ARG A 216 17.94 26.76 -1.07
C ARG A 216 19.03 25.74 -0.75
N VAL A 217 18.93 24.55 -1.32
CA VAL A 217 19.96 23.51 -1.24
C VAL A 217 20.37 23.10 -2.63
N ASP A 218 21.67 23.11 -2.90
CA ASP A 218 22.29 22.62 -4.12
C ASP A 218 23.14 21.37 -3.80
N PHE A 219 23.12 20.38 -4.71
CA PHE A 219 23.90 19.15 -4.64
C PHE A 219 25.03 19.19 -5.66
N PRO A 220 26.25 19.68 -5.29
CA PRO A 220 27.33 19.88 -6.25
C PRO A 220 27.91 18.58 -6.84
N THR A 221 27.65 17.43 -6.20
CA THR A 221 28.10 16.12 -6.64
C THR A 221 27.06 15.34 -7.45
N ALA A 222 25.87 15.90 -7.69
CA ALA A 222 24.83 15.24 -8.46
C ALA A 222 25.28 14.96 -9.90
N THR A 223 24.97 13.76 -10.37
CA THR A 223 25.27 13.33 -11.75
C THR A 223 24.04 13.41 -12.65
N ALA A 224 24.22 13.18 -13.94
CA ALA A 224 23.10 13.22 -14.88
C ALA A 224 21.97 12.25 -14.48
N GLY A 225 20.74 12.76 -14.45
CA GLY A 225 19.54 12.02 -14.04
C GLY A 225 19.24 12.06 -12.54
N GLN A 226 20.11 12.62 -11.70
CA GLN A 226 19.86 12.85 -10.29
C GLN A 226 19.33 14.27 -10.03
N VAL A 227 18.70 14.46 -8.86
CA VAL A 227 18.24 15.77 -8.37
C VAL A 227 19.44 16.66 -8.11
N THR A 228 19.45 17.88 -8.69
CA THR A 228 20.55 18.83 -8.55
C THR A 228 20.39 19.80 -7.39
N GLY A 229 19.16 19.93 -6.87
CA GLY A 229 18.86 20.77 -5.73
C GLY A 229 17.34 20.94 -5.52
N TYR A 230 17.01 21.73 -4.50
CA TYR A 230 15.62 22.06 -4.18
C TYR A 230 15.55 23.41 -3.46
N THR A 231 14.34 23.98 -3.43
CA THR A 231 14.06 25.19 -2.68
C THR A 231 12.84 24.97 -1.80
N VAL A 232 12.89 25.48 -0.56
CA VAL A 232 11.72 25.62 0.31
C VAL A 232 11.46 27.11 0.46
N THR A 233 10.25 27.57 0.11
CA THR A 233 9.85 28.95 0.18
C THR A 233 8.66 29.11 1.10
N GLY A 234 8.71 30.06 2.02
CA GLY A 234 7.65 30.42 2.95
C GLY A 234 7.12 31.84 2.74
N ARG A 235 5.85 32.04 3.07
CA ARG A 235 5.20 33.36 3.19
C ARG A 235 4.46 33.39 4.50
N LEU A 236 4.84 34.34 5.38
CA LEU A 236 4.16 34.58 6.66
C LEU A 236 3.24 35.79 6.51
N VAL A 237 1.96 35.61 6.83
CA VAL A 237 0.92 36.64 6.79
C VAL A 237 0.52 37.00 8.22
N ASP A 238 0.57 38.28 8.56
CA ASP A 238 0.18 38.87 9.86
C ASP A 238 0.79 38.12 11.08
N GLY A 239 1.99 37.52 10.90
CA GLY A 239 2.69 36.77 11.94
C GLY A 239 2.00 35.49 12.40
N ARG A 240 0.95 35.02 11.70
CA ARG A 240 0.11 33.91 12.17
C ARG A 240 -0.26 32.86 11.12
N LEU A 241 -0.41 33.22 9.86
CA LEU A 241 -0.65 32.28 8.79
C LEU A 241 0.62 32.08 7.98
N LEU A 242 1.13 30.87 7.94
CA LEU A 242 2.31 30.51 7.16
C LEU A 242 1.91 29.61 6.00
N LEU A 243 2.37 29.95 4.81
CA LEU A 243 2.28 29.13 3.58
C LEU A 243 3.70 28.70 3.20
N LEU A 244 3.92 27.40 3.01
CA LEU A 244 5.25 26.85 2.72
C LEU A 244 5.19 25.86 1.57
N ARG A 245 6.13 25.95 0.63
CA ARG A 245 6.23 25.05 -0.51
C ARG A 245 7.66 24.58 -0.72
N THR A 246 7.80 23.27 -0.96
CA THR A 246 9.03 22.64 -1.44
C THR A 246 8.96 22.49 -2.95
N THR A 247 9.99 22.91 -3.67
CA THR A 247 10.15 22.70 -5.11
C THR A 247 11.46 22.00 -5.39
N VAL A 248 11.45 20.99 -6.24
CA VAL A 248 12.63 20.22 -6.64
C VAL A 248 13.05 20.65 -8.04
N ASP A 249 14.33 20.79 -8.29
CA ASP A 249 14.87 21.24 -9.59
C ASP A 249 14.40 20.34 -10.72
N GLY A 250 13.96 20.95 -11.82
CA GLY A 250 13.46 20.24 -12.99
C GLY A 250 12.03 19.66 -12.83
N VAL A 251 11.39 19.84 -11.66
CA VAL A 251 10.04 19.37 -11.41
C VAL A 251 9.07 20.56 -11.37
N PRO A 252 8.10 20.66 -12.29
CA PRO A 252 7.10 21.73 -12.26
C PRO A 252 6.24 21.66 -10.99
N SER A 253 5.99 22.80 -10.33
CA SER A 253 4.96 22.89 -9.30
C SER A 253 3.61 23.17 -9.96
N PRO A 254 2.55 22.42 -9.65
CA PRO A 254 1.22 22.64 -10.22
C PRO A 254 0.46 23.78 -9.53
N GLY A 255 0.89 24.19 -8.32
CA GLY A 255 0.21 25.22 -7.53
C GLY A 255 0.50 26.65 -8.02
N PRO A 256 -0.41 27.62 -7.75
CA PRO A 256 -0.18 29.04 -8.00
C PRO A 256 0.97 29.59 -7.13
N ASP A 257 1.52 30.74 -7.48
CA ASP A 257 2.55 31.37 -6.65
C ASP A 257 2.03 31.63 -5.22
N LEU A 258 2.91 31.51 -4.22
CA LEU A 258 2.51 31.73 -2.82
C LEU A 258 1.92 33.11 -2.59
N ALA A 259 2.36 34.11 -3.37
CA ALA A 259 1.85 35.47 -3.29
C ALA A 259 0.37 35.58 -3.71
N ASP A 260 -0.07 34.75 -4.64
CA ASP A 260 -1.41 34.74 -5.21
C ASP A 260 -2.41 33.91 -4.38
N LEU A 261 -1.92 33.16 -3.40
CA LEU A 261 -2.78 32.35 -2.53
C LEU A 261 -3.56 33.22 -1.54
N PRO A 262 -4.82 32.84 -1.21
CA PRO A 262 -5.60 33.53 -0.18
C PRO A 262 -4.85 33.64 1.14
N ALA A 263 -4.90 34.79 1.78
CA ALA A 263 -4.44 35.01 3.14
C ALA A 263 -5.52 34.63 4.17
N ASP A 264 -6.17 33.48 3.95
CA ASP A 264 -7.33 33.01 4.72
C ASP A 264 -7.22 31.49 4.90
N PHE A 265 -6.98 31.07 6.15
CA PHE A 265 -6.84 29.66 6.52
C PHE A 265 -8.09 28.84 6.18
N ASP A 266 -9.28 29.35 6.49
CA ASP A 266 -10.53 28.64 6.33
C ASP A 266 -10.88 28.44 4.84
N ALA A 267 -10.61 29.46 4.01
CA ALA A 267 -10.77 29.36 2.56
C ALA A 267 -9.85 28.29 1.94
N LEU A 268 -8.58 28.25 2.37
CA LEU A 268 -7.62 27.25 1.92
C LEU A 268 -8.01 25.85 2.40
N LEU A 269 -8.49 25.72 3.65
CA LEU A 269 -8.96 24.46 4.20
C LEU A 269 -10.21 23.95 3.47
N ALA A 270 -11.19 24.82 3.21
CA ALA A 270 -12.41 24.46 2.49
C ALA A 270 -12.11 23.94 1.09
N ALA A 271 -11.18 24.56 0.37
CA ALA A 271 -10.75 24.10 -0.95
C ALA A 271 -10.04 22.71 -0.87
N HIS A 272 -9.23 22.50 0.16
CA HIS A 272 -8.59 21.21 0.40
C HIS A 272 -9.61 20.12 0.71
N VAL A 273 -10.53 20.38 1.64
CA VAL A 273 -11.57 19.42 2.07
C VAL A 273 -12.47 18.99 0.91
N ALA A 274 -12.76 19.85 -0.03
CA ALA A 274 -13.56 19.52 -1.21
C ALA A 274 -12.94 18.38 -2.04
N VAL A 275 -11.61 18.25 -2.07
CA VAL A 275 -10.89 17.21 -2.81
C VAL A 275 -10.50 16.05 -1.90
N HIS A 276 -9.82 16.34 -0.79
CA HIS A 276 -9.32 15.33 0.15
C HIS A 276 -10.47 14.58 0.83
N GLY A 277 -11.47 15.32 1.30
CA GLY A 277 -12.64 14.76 1.98
C GLY A 277 -13.48 13.84 1.10
N ASP A 278 -13.58 14.14 -0.23
CA ASP A 278 -14.20 13.24 -1.19
C ASP A 278 -13.47 11.89 -1.22
N LEU A 279 -12.14 11.90 -1.38
CA LEU A 279 -11.34 10.67 -1.48
C LEU A 279 -11.42 9.82 -0.21
N VAL A 280 -11.22 10.43 0.95
CA VAL A 280 -11.23 9.70 2.23
C VAL A 280 -12.64 9.29 2.62
N GLY A 281 -13.65 10.12 2.33
CA GLY A 281 -15.05 9.91 2.66
C GLY A 281 -15.75 8.78 1.91
N ARG A 282 -15.20 8.30 0.79
CA ARG A 282 -15.86 7.31 -0.08
C ARG A 282 -16.18 5.99 0.60
N VAL A 283 -15.34 5.57 1.56
CA VAL A 283 -15.56 4.31 2.30
C VAL A 283 -15.56 4.56 3.80
N ARG A 284 -16.56 4.00 4.49
CA ARG A 284 -16.69 4.04 5.95
C ARG A 284 -16.94 2.64 6.47
N LEU A 285 -16.25 2.29 7.56
CA LEU A 285 -16.41 1.02 8.26
C LEU A 285 -16.95 1.25 9.66
N ASP A 286 -18.02 0.53 10.01
CA ASP A 286 -18.61 0.48 11.36
C ASP A 286 -18.78 -1.00 11.76
N LEU A 287 -18.05 -1.43 12.76
CA LEU A 287 -18.12 -2.80 13.31
C LEU A 287 -18.95 -2.85 14.58
N GLY A 288 -19.71 -1.79 14.88
CA GLY A 288 -20.57 -1.69 16.02
C GLY A 288 -19.85 -1.41 17.34
N ALA A 289 -18.70 -0.71 17.26
CA ALA A 289 -17.96 -0.31 18.46
C ALA A 289 -18.79 0.62 19.36
N ALA A 290 -18.58 0.51 20.68
CA ALA A 290 -19.26 1.36 21.65
C ALA A 290 -18.81 2.85 21.50
N PRO A 291 -19.70 3.84 21.67
CA PRO A 291 -19.34 5.25 21.55
C PRO A 291 -18.15 5.67 22.44
N ALA A 292 -18.10 5.21 23.69
CA ALA A 292 -16.99 5.48 24.60
C ALA A 292 -15.63 4.95 24.07
N ALA A 293 -15.62 3.80 23.37
CA ALA A 293 -14.41 3.27 22.75
C ALA A 293 -13.99 4.10 21.52
N ARG A 294 -14.95 4.64 20.77
CA ARG A 294 -14.67 5.55 19.65
C ARG A 294 -14.13 6.92 20.11
N SER A 295 -14.45 7.34 21.34
CA SER A 295 -13.96 8.58 21.94
C SER A 295 -12.61 8.41 22.66
N ALA A 296 -12.08 7.19 22.76
CA ALA A 296 -10.80 6.93 23.44
C ALA A 296 -9.63 7.54 22.69
N THR A 297 -8.60 7.95 23.43
CA THR A 297 -7.30 8.36 22.86
C THR A 297 -6.64 7.18 22.17
N THR A 298 -5.69 7.48 21.30
CA THR A 298 -4.95 6.42 20.60
C THR A 298 -4.19 5.52 21.56
N GLU A 299 -3.60 6.08 22.60
CA GLU A 299 -2.88 5.33 23.63
C GLU A 299 -3.80 4.36 24.37
N GLU A 300 -5.02 4.79 24.68
CA GLU A 300 -6.03 3.94 25.33
C GLU A 300 -6.49 2.80 24.43
N LEU A 301 -6.66 3.07 23.12
CA LEU A 301 -7.04 2.06 22.15
C LEU A 301 -5.93 1.02 21.90
N LEU A 302 -4.67 1.45 21.82
CA LEU A 302 -3.54 0.56 21.55
C LEU A 302 -3.10 -0.26 22.77
N ARG A 303 -3.22 0.30 23.98
CA ARG A 303 -2.71 -0.33 25.22
C ARG A 303 -3.12 -1.79 25.42
N PRO A 304 -4.40 -2.21 25.21
CA PRO A 304 -4.81 -3.60 25.43
C PRO A 304 -4.15 -4.61 24.49
N PHE A 305 -3.58 -4.16 23.37
CA PHE A 305 -2.99 -4.99 22.34
C PHE A 305 -1.45 -5.03 22.38
N ARG A 306 -0.86 -4.23 23.28
CA ARG A 306 0.60 -4.21 23.48
C ARG A 306 1.10 -5.48 24.17
N PRO A 307 2.35 -5.91 23.92
CA PRO A 307 2.95 -7.06 24.59
C PRO A 307 2.84 -6.94 26.11
N GLY A 308 2.45 -8.04 26.79
CA GLY A 308 2.28 -8.06 28.24
C GLY A 308 0.93 -7.55 28.77
N ALA A 309 0.05 -7.03 27.91
CA ALA A 309 -1.32 -6.70 28.31
C ALA A 309 -2.14 -7.98 28.53
N ALA A 310 -2.99 -7.99 29.56
CA ALA A 310 -3.91 -9.11 29.81
C ALA A 310 -4.94 -9.19 28.66
N THR A 311 -4.84 -10.26 27.86
CA THR A 311 -5.63 -10.43 26.61
C THR A 311 -7.02 -11.02 26.81
N ALA A 312 -7.55 -11.06 28.02
CA ALA A 312 -8.89 -11.59 28.28
C ALA A 312 -9.95 -10.67 27.67
N GLY A 313 -10.48 -11.07 26.48
CA GLY A 313 -11.65 -10.47 25.82
C GLY A 313 -11.50 -8.97 25.54
N THR A 314 -10.77 -8.59 24.50
CA THR A 314 -10.51 -7.18 24.17
C THR A 314 -11.79 -6.43 23.74
N PRO A 315 -12.46 -5.70 24.66
CA PRO A 315 -13.76 -5.05 24.38
C PRO A 315 -13.71 -3.98 23.29
N ASN A 316 -12.51 -3.50 22.97
CA ASN A 316 -12.27 -2.37 22.07
C ASN A 316 -11.70 -2.78 20.70
N SER A 317 -11.63 -4.07 20.37
CA SER A 317 -11.07 -4.52 19.09
C SER A 317 -11.79 -3.94 17.88
N ALA A 318 -13.10 -3.83 17.91
CA ALA A 318 -13.89 -3.20 16.85
C ALA A 318 -13.49 -1.72 16.66
N ALA A 319 -13.44 -0.94 17.75
CA ALA A 319 -13.06 0.48 17.68
C ALA A 319 -11.62 0.67 17.17
N LEU A 320 -10.69 -0.19 17.59
CA LEU A 320 -9.31 -0.14 17.08
C LEU A 320 -9.28 -0.45 15.59
N VAL A 321 -9.94 -1.52 15.13
CA VAL A 321 -9.96 -1.89 13.71
C VAL A 321 -10.62 -0.81 12.86
N GLU A 322 -11.77 -0.25 13.29
CA GLU A 322 -12.42 0.90 12.63
C GLU A 322 -11.45 2.08 12.48
N ARG A 323 -10.76 2.42 13.57
CA ARG A 323 -9.81 3.55 13.61
C ARG A 323 -8.60 3.31 12.71
N LEU A 324 -8.00 2.11 12.75
CA LEU A 324 -6.83 1.77 11.93
C LEU A 324 -7.17 1.62 10.46
N PHE A 325 -8.37 1.12 10.14
CA PHE A 325 -8.87 1.11 8.76
C PHE A 325 -8.96 2.53 8.19
N ALA A 326 -9.52 3.47 8.97
CA ALA A 326 -9.63 4.87 8.55
C ALA A 326 -8.25 5.56 8.47
N ALA A 327 -7.39 5.37 9.49
CA ALA A 327 -6.06 5.94 9.54
C ALA A 327 -5.16 5.44 8.40
N GLY A 328 -5.21 4.13 8.12
CA GLY A 328 -4.45 3.54 7.02
C GLY A 328 -4.86 4.10 5.67
N ARG A 329 -6.17 4.20 5.41
CA ARG A 329 -6.67 4.83 4.18
C ARG A 329 -6.28 6.31 4.09
N TYR A 330 -6.39 7.05 5.20
CA TYR A 330 -5.93 8.44 5.26
C TYR A 330 -4.46 8.58 4.89
N ALA A 331 -3.58 7.76 5.48
CA ALA A 331 -2.15 7.81 5.21
C ALA A 331 -1.84 7.53 3.73
N ILE A 332 -2.42 6.46 3.15
CA ILE A 332 -2.18 6.10 1.75
C ILE A 332 -2.75 7.16 0.80
N VAL A 333 -3.97 7.65 1.01
CA VAL A 333 -4.56 8.74 0.21
C VAL A 333 -3.68 9.99 0.29
N SER A 334 -3.16 10.34 1.46
CA SER A 334 -2.29 11.51 1.66
C SER A 334 -0.89 11.33 1.05
N ALA A 335 -0.46 10.10 0.77
CA ALA A 335 0.85 9.80 0.21
C ALA A 335 0.85 9.51 -1.30
N CYS A 336 -0.32 9.39 -1.94
CA CYS A 336 -0.43 9.24 -3.40
C CYS A 336 -0.52 10.62 -4.07
N GLY A 337 0.50 10.95 -4.87
CA GLY A 337 0.63 12.18 -5.65
C GLY A 337 0.71 11.92 -7.14
N ASP A 338 1.73 12.46 -7.79
CA ASP A 338 2.12 12.10 -9.16
C ASP A 338 2.94 10.79 -9.15
N LEU A 339 3.47 10.41 -7.98
CA LEU A 339 4.17 9.16 -7.73
C LEU A 339 3.41 8.34 -6.67
N PRO A 340 3.58 7.01 -6.65
CA PRO A 340 3.02 6.17 -5.60
C PRO A 340 3.75 6.40 -4.26
N PRO A 341 3.20 5.94 -3.12
CA PRO A 341 3.90 6.02 -1.85
C PRO A 341 5.18 5.18 -1.88
N THR A 342 6.29 5.73 -1.36
CA THR A 342 7.49 4.97 -1.04
C THR A 342 7.29 4.15 0.24
N LEU A 343 8.33 3.49 0.76
CA LEU A 343 8.32 2.87 2.10
C LEU A 343 7.83 3.84 3.19
N LEU A 344 8.16 5.11 3.03
CA LEU A 344 7.81 6.18 3.96
C LEU A 344 6.55 6.96 3.55
N GLY A 345 5.85 6.55 2.50
CA GLY A 345 4.83 7.38 1.87
C GLY A 345 5.47 8.54 1.11
N VAL A 346 5.09 9.77 1.45
CA VAL A 346 5.69 11.02 0.97
C VAL A 346 6.54 11.71 2.05
N TRP A 347 6.63 11.10 3.23
CA TRP A 347 7.24 11.69 4.42
C TRP A 347 8.64 11.15 4.67
N SER A 348 9.56 12.03 5.02
CA SER A 348 10.88 11.67 5.57
C SER A 348 11.36 12.75 6.53
N GLY A 349 11.88 12.35 7.68
CA GLY A 349 12.49 13.24 8.66
C GLY A 349 14.00 13.03 8.79
N THR A 350 14.64 12.35 7.85
CA THR A 350 16.05 11.97 7.90
C THR A 350 16.70 12.02 6.51
N TYR A 351 18.03 12.15 6.46
CA TYR A 351 18.84 11.93 5.25
C TYR A 351 19.25 10.47 5.04
N ARG A 352 18.98 9.58 6.03
CA ARG A 352 19.38 8.16 6.01
C ARG A 352 18.20 7.23 6.32
N PRO A 353 17.14 7.27 5.48
CA PRO A 353 16.01 6.38 5.70
C PRO A 353 16.42 4.91 5.51
N ALA A 354 15.79 4.02 6.28
CA ALA A 354 15.97 2.59 6.11
C ALA A 354 15.63 2.19 4.66
N TRP A 355 16.49 1.35 4.06
CA TRP A 355 16.35 0.87 2.67
C TRP A 355 16.08 2.00 1.64
N SER A 356 16.75 3.14 1.82
CA SER A 356 16.60 4.34 0.99
C SER A 356 15.18 4.92 0.94
N GLY A 357 14.25 4.46 1.76
CA GLY A 357 12.84 4.81 1.61
C GLY A 357 12.31 4.51 0.20
N ALA A 358 12.79 3.43 -0.43
CA ALA A 358 12.55 3.12 -1.84
C ALA A 358 11.12 2.66 -2.14
N TYR A 359 10.78 2.58 -3.43
CA TYR A 359 9.64 1.78 -3.91
C TYR A 359 10.06 0.32 -3.88
N THR A 360 9.69 -0.40 -2.81
CA THR A 360 10.04 -1.81 -2.62
C THR A 360 8.94 -2.71 -3.17
N VAL A 361 9.20 -3.26 -4.35
CA VAL A 361 8.19 -3.95 -5.18
C VAL A 361 7.91 -5.38 -4.70
N ASN A 362 8.88 -6.03 -4.06
CA ASN A 362 8.77 -7.45 -3.67
C ASN A 362 7.88 -7.72 -2.44
N GLY A 363 7.15 -6.72 -1.95
CA GLY A 363 6.23 -6.87 -0.82
C GLY A 363 5.54 -5.57 -0.40
N ASN A 364 6.31 -4.56 -0.12
CA ASN A 364 5.90 -3.33 0.57
C ASN A 364 4.98 -2.45 -0.29
N LEU A 365 5.42 -2.03 -1.47
CA LEU A 365 4.62 -1.20 -2.38
C LEU A 365 3.29 -1.87 -2.76
N PRO A 366 3.25 -3.16 -3.16
CA PRO A 366 2.00 -3.87 -3.38
C PRO A 366 1.07 -3.88 -2.15
N ALA A 367 1.61 -4.01 -0.92
CA ALA A 367 0.82 -3.98 0.30
C ALA A 367 0.23 -2.59 0.55
N ALA A 368 1.02 -1.53 0.36
CA ALA A 368 0.56 -0.13 0.50
C ALA A 368 -0.60 0.20 -0.46
N LEU A 369 -0.57 -0.32 -1.70
CA LEU A 369 -1.57 -0.04 -2.74
C LEU A 369 -2.78 -0.98 -2.73
N ALA A 370 -2.71 -2.13 -2.02
CA ALA A 370 -3.67 -3.22 -2.12
C ALA A 370 -5.12 -2.83 -1.83
N ALA A 371 -5.35 -1.81 -1.00
CA ALA A 371 -6.70 -1.36 -0.63
C ALA A 371 -7.31 -0.36 -1.62
N LEU A 372 -6.51 0.33 -2.45
CA LEU A 372 -6.95 1.51 -3.20
C LEU A 372 -8.19 1.26 -4.06
N ALA A 373 -8.15 0.25 -4.92
CA ALA A 373 -9.25 -0.03 -5.84
C ALA A 373 -10.52 -0.44 -5.08
N VAL A 374 -10.44 -1.43 -4.20
CA VAL A 374 -11.60 -1.96 -3.47
C VAL A 374 -12.20 -0.94 -2.49
N THR A 375 -11.40 0.02 -2.01
CA THR A 375 -11.88 1.12 -1.15
C THR A 375 -12.23 2.39 -1.91
N GLY A 376 -12.59 2.27 -3.20
CA GLY A 376 -13.22 3.31 -3.98
C GLY A 376 -12.31 4.43 -4.49
N THR A 377 -10.99 4.21 -4.50
CA THR A 377 -9.99 5.18 -4.98
C THR A 377 -9.06 4.59 -6.05
N PRO A 378 -9.59 3.93 -7.13
CA PRO A 378 -8.76 3.29 -8.15
C PRO A 378 -7.85 4.28 -8.89
N GLU A 379 -8.24 5.56 -9.03
CA GLU A 379 -7.44 6.61 -9.65
C GLU A 379 -6.10 6.84 -8.95
N LEU A 380 -6.01 6.59 -7.64
CA LEU A 380 -4.76 6.71 -6.87
C LEU A 380 -3.77 5.58 -7.16
N THR A 381 -4.12 4.61 -8.00
CA THR A 381 -3.17 3.63 -8.54
C THR A 381 -2.44 4.14 -9.79
N THR A 382 -2.97 5.17 -10.46
CA THR A 382 -2.37 5.75 -11.68
C THR A 382 -0.89 6.18 -11.49
N PRO A 383 -0.49 6.79 -10.36
CA PRO A 383 0.90 7.12 -10.09
C PRO A 383 1.89 5.94 -10.21
N LEU A 384 1.46 4.72 -9.86
CA LEU A 384 2.27 3.52 -10.07
C LEU A 384 2.55 3.29 -11.56
N PHE A 385 1.52 3.45 -12.39
CA PHE A 385 1.65 3.26 -13.84
C PHE A 385 2.54 4.33 -14.45
N ASP A 386 2.42 5.59 -14.00
CA ASP A 386 3.25 6.71 -14.45
C ASP A 386 4.73 6.50 -14.07
N LEU A 387 5.00 6.03 -12.85
CA LEU A 387 6.34 5.65 -12.43
C LEU A 387 6.93 4.57 -13.36
N LEU A 388 6.20 3.48 -13.61
CA LEU A 388 6.70 2.37 -14.43
C LEU A 388 6.88 2.76 -15.90
N ASP A 389 6.00 3.61 -16.43
CA ASP A 389 6.14 4.14 -17.79
C ASP A 389 7.40 5.03 -17.90
N SER A 390 7.69 5.85 -16.87
CA SER A 390 8.87 6.75 -16.86
C SER A 390 10.21 6.02 -16.87
N VAL A 391 10.28 4.79 -16.35
CA VAL A 391 11.50 3.99 -16.25
C VAL A 391 11.52 2.79 -17.23
N THR A 392 10.60 2.74 -18.19
CA THR A 392 10.43 1.59 -19.09
C THR A 392 11.71 1.19 -19.80
N ASP A 393 12.56 2.14 -20.21
CA ASP A 393 13.81 1.84 -20.92
C ASP A 393 14.83 1.16 -19.98
N ASP A 394 14.93 1.58 -18.72
CA ASP A 394 15.72 0.89 -17.71
C ASP A 394 15.22 -0.55 -17.48
N LEU A 395 13.88 -0.75 -17.44
CA LEU A 395 13.29 -2.08 -17.26
C LEU A 395 13.59 -3.02 -18.46
N ARG A 396 13.64 -2.49 -19.67
CA ARG A 396 14.09 -3.22 -20.88
C ARG A 396 15.56 -3.56 -20.82
N ASP A 397 16.39 -2.61 -20.39
CA ASP A 397 17.81 -2.83 -20.21
C ASP A 397 18.12 -3.90 -19.15
N ASN A 398 17.35 -3.92 -18.04
CA ASN A 398 17.43 -4.99 -17.06
C ASN A 398 17.17 -6.36 -17.72
N ALA A 399 16.05 -6.52 -18.44
CA ALA A 399 15.72 -7.78 -19.12
C ALA A 399 16.82 -8.23 -20.09
N ARG A 400 17.26 -7.31 -20.95
CA ARG A 400 18.27 -7.58 -21.98
C ARG A 400 19.65 -7.90 -21.39
N ARG A 401 20.12 -7.09 -20.42
CA ARG A 401 21.50 -7.22 -19.90
C ARG A 401 21.62 -8.33 -18.87
N LEU A 402 20.59 -8.53 -18.03
CA LEU A 402 20.66 -9.52 -16.96
C LEU A 402 20.29 -10.93 -17.45
N TYR A 403 19.37 -11.06 -18.39
CA TYR A 403 18.81 -12.35 -18.82
C TYR A 403 18.92 -12.60 -20.32
N GLY A 404 19.31 -11.61 -21.14
CA GLY A 404 19.39 -11.75 -22.59
C GLY A 404 18.02 -11.85 -23.28
N THR A 405 16.97 -11.35 -22.65
CA THR A 405 15.58 -11.49 -23.09
C THR A 405 15.04 -10.19 -23.67
N GLY A 406 13.96 -10.29 -24.43
CA GLY A 406 13.06 -9.18 -24.70
C GLY A 406 12.21 -8.80 -23.48
N GLY A 407 11.25 -7.89 -23.69
CA GLY A 407 10.31 -7.49 -22.66
C GLY A 407 10.88 -6.58 -21.58
N ILE A 408 10.41 -6.73 -20.34
CA ILE A 408 10.79 -5.90 -19.18
C ILE A 408 11.02 -6.75 -17.93
N LEU A 409 12.00 -6.32 -17.11
CA LEU A 409 12.26 -6.85 -15.77
C LEU A 409 12.23 -5.72 -14.75
N VAL A 410 11.29 -5.79 -13.80
CA VAL A 410 11.16 -4.82 -12.71
C VAL A 410 12.01 -5.29 -11.52
N PRO A 411 12.96 -4.47 -11.02
CA PRO A 411 13.77 -4.82 -9.86
C PRO A 411 12.97 -4.78 -8.55
N ALA A 412 13.51 -5.35 -7.49
CA ALA A 412 12.88 -5.32 -6.16
C ALA A 412 12.83 -3.90 -5.57
N HIS A 413 13.79 -3.04 -5.90
CA HIS A 413 13.89 -1.67 -5.42
C HIS A 413 14.12 -0.70 -6.57
N LEU A 414 13.38 0.40 -6.60
CA LEU A 414 13.58 1.51 -7.52
C LEU A 414 13.26 2.84 -6.83
N THR A 415 13.78 3.95 -7.37
CA THR A 415 13.48 5.33 -6.95
C THR A 415 13.41 6.26 -8.15
N SER A 416 14.50 7.04 -8.40
CA SER A 416 14.60 7.95 -9.55
C SER A 416 14.86 7.22 -10.88
N HIS A 417 15.23 5.93 -10.84
CA HIS A 417 15.50 5.09 -12.00
C HIS A 417 15.02 3.66 -11.76
N GLY A 418 14.86 2.88 -12.85
CA GLY A 418 14.42 1.48 -12.83
C GLY A 418 15.54 0.45 -12.97
N ARG A 419 16.82 0.86 -12.92
CA ARG A 419 17.97 -0.04 -13.12
C ARG A 419 18.16 -0.97 -11.93
N GLN A 420 18.43 -2.25 -12.20
CA GLN A 420 18.80 -3.22 -11.19
C GLN A 420 20.23 -2.97 -10.75
N ASN A 421 20.43 -2.29 -9.64
CA ASN A 421 21.75 -1.99 -9.07
C ASN A 421 22.03 -2.72 -7.75
N HIS A 422 21.03 -3.41 -7.18
CA HIS A 422 21.20 -4.13 -5.93
C HIS A 422 21.65 -5.57 -6.19
N PHE A 423 22.94 -5.84 -5.91
CA PHE A 423 23.57 -7.16 -6.02
C PHE A 423 24.09 -7.57 -4.65
N GLY A 424 23.53 -8.65 -4.10
CA GLY A 424 23.90 -9.19 -2.80
C GLY A 424 23.79 -10.71 -2.78
N PRO A 425 24.77 -11.43 -2.17
CA PRO A 425 24.76 -12.88 -2.16
C PRO A 425 23.80 -13.47 -1.11
N VAL A 426 23.35 -12.67 -0.15
CA VAL A 426 22.40 -13.08 0.91
C VAL A 426 20.97 -12.89 0.43
N TRP A 427 20.62 -11.66 0.06
CA TRP A 427 19.33 -11.35 -0.57
C TRP A 427 19.48 -11.43 -2.07
N CYS A 428 19.14 -12.61 -2.64
CA CYS A 428 19.32 -12.90 -4.05
C CYS A 428 18.28 -12.20 -4.95
N GLN A 429 18.02 -10.92 -4.72
CA GLN A 429 16.96 -10.14 -5.39
C GLN A 429 17.19 -10.00 -6.91
N THR A 430 18.42 -10.19 -7.38
CA THR A 430 18.75 -10.29 -8.81
C THR A 430 18.14 -11.52 -9.48
N PHE A 431 17.79 -12.55 -8.73
CA PHE A 431 17.14 -13.77 -9.21
C PHE A 431 15.61 -13.70 -9.14
N TRP A 432 15.07 -12.60 -8.56
CA TRP A 432 13.64 -12.41 -8.49
C TRP A 432 13.09 -11.87 -9.81
N THR A 433 12.24 -12.66 -10.44
CA THR A 433 11.66 -12.35 -11.74
C THR A 433 10.17 -11.97 -11.69
N ALA A 434 9.48 -12.15 -10.57
CA ALA A 434 8.03 -11.94 -10.48
C ALA A 434 7.58 -10.48 -10.50
N GLY A 435 8.49 -9.49 -10.44
CA GLY A 435 8.15 -8.08 -10.27
C GLY A 435 7.17 -7.53 -11.32
N ALA A 436 7.50 -7.71 -12.60
CA ALA A 436 6.64 -7.23 -13.70
C ALA A 436 5.29 -7.97 -13.74
N ALA A 437 5.28 -9.28 -13.50
CA ALA A 437 4.05 -10.06 -13.47
C ALA A 437 3.13 -9.67 -12.30
N TRP A 438 3.70 -9.41 -11.12
CA TRP A 438 2.93 -8.96 -9.97
C TRP A 438 2.35 -7.56 -10.21
N LEU A 439 3.14 -6.62 -10.71
CA LEU A 439 2.64 -5.25 -10.99
C LEU A 439 1.61 -5.24 -12.12
N ALA A 440 1.70 -6.15 -13.08
CA ALA A 440 0.65 -6.34 -14.12
C ALA A 440 -0.73 -6.59 -13.51
N ARG A 441 -0.80 -7.19 -12.31
CA ARG A 441 -2.06 -7.37 -11.57
C ARG A 441 -2.72 -6.04 -11.22
N PHE A 442 -1.98 -5.00 -10.87
CA PHE A 442 -2.54 -3.68 -10.58
C PHE A 442 -3.11 -3.00 -11.83
N TYR A 443 -2.49 -3.19 -13.01
CA TYR A 443 -3.06 -2.74 -14.28
C TYR A 443 -4.39 -3.44 -14.59
N HIS A 444 -4.41 -4.78 -14.42
CA HIS A 444 -5.62 -5.57 -14.58
C HIS A 444 -6.73 -5.13 -13.62
N ASP A 445 -6.41 -4.99 -12.34
CA ASP A 445 -7.38 -4.60 -11.32
C ASP A 445 -7.90 -3.18 -11.52
N HIS A 446 -7.07 -2.24 -11.97
CA HIS A 446 -7.51 -0.89 -12.30
C HIS A 446 -8.58 -0.90 -13.40
N TRP A 447 -8.31 -1.62 -14.51
CA TRP A 447 -9.32 -1.80 -15.53
C TRP A 447 -10.59 -2.48 -15.01
N CYS A 448 -10.45 -3.57 -14.27
CA CYS A 448 -11.58 -4.29 -13.72
C CYS A 448 -12.47 -3.44 -12.82
N HIS A 449 -11.91 -2.51 -12.06
CA HIS A 449 -12.67 -1.64 -11.13
C HIS A 449 -13.18 -0.37 -11.81
N THR A 450 -12.54 0.12 -12.88
CA THR A 450 -12.94 1.34 -13.58
C THR A 450 -13.77 1.09 -14.82
N GLY A 451 -13.56 -0.05 -15.48
CA GLY A 451 -14.14 -0.33 -16.82
C GLY A 451 -13.51 0.53 -17.94
N ASP A 452 -12.40 1.22 -17.69
CA ASP A 452 -11.75 2.12 -18.64
C ASP A 452 -11.08 1.33 -19.78
N ARG A 453 -11.78 1.23 -20.92
CA ARG A 453 -11.29 0.55 -22.12
C ARG A 453 -10.13 1.28 -22.80
N ALA A 454 -9.99 2.59 -22.62
CA ALA A 454 -8.87 3.34 -23.14
C ALA A 454 -7.59 3.01 -22.35
N PHE A 455 -7.68 3.02 -21.03
CA PHE A 455 -6.60 2.55 -20.16
C PHE A 455 -6.21 1.10 -20.48
N LEU A 456 -7.19 0.20 -20.63
CA LEU A 456 -6.94 -1.19 -21.00
C LEU A 456 -6.13 -1.29 -22.29
N ARG A 457 -6.54 -0.59 -23.34
CA ARG A 457 -5.92 -0.67 -24.68
C ARG A 457 -4.54 -0.01 -24.73
N TYR A 458 -4.40 1.17 -24.11
CA TYR A 458 -3.23 2.02 -24.33
C TYR A 458 -2.19 1.94 -23.22
N ARG A 459 -2.56 1.41 -22.04
CA ARG A 459 -1.62 1.28 -20.90
C ARG A 459 -1.51 -0.17 -20.38
N ALA A 460 -2.60 -0.82 -20.01
CA ALA A 460 -2.57 -2.14 -19.41
C ALA A 460 -2.01 -3.19 -20.38
N LEU A 461 -2.63 -3.40 -21.54
CA LEU A 461 -2.16 -4.40 -22.51
C LEU A 461 -0.70 -4.18 -22.96
N PRO A 462 -0.22 -2.98 -23.25
CA PRO A 462 1.19 -2.77 -23.59
C PRO A 462 2.15 -3.19 -22.47
N PHE A 463 1.80 -2.94 -21.20
CA PHE A 463 2.62 -3.36 -20.07
C PHE A 463 2.59 -4.90 -19.90
N LEU A 464 1.41 -5.51 -19.89
CA LEU A 464 1.25 -6.97 -19.75
C LEU A 464 1.97 -7.73 -20.87
N ARG A 465 1.90 -7.24 -22.12
CA ARG A 465 2.61 -7.83 -23.26
C ARG A 465 4.13 -7.83 -23.06
N ARG A 466 4.70 -6.70 -22.63
CA ARG A 466 6.14 -6.58 -22.35
C ARG A 466 6.56 -7.49 -21.19
N ALA A 467 5.74 -7.58 -20.14
CA ALA A 467 6.00 -8.51 -19.05
C ALA A 467 5.96 -9.98 -19.54
N ALA A 468 4.97 -10.35 -20.35
CA ALA A 468 4.87 -11.69 -20.91
C ALA A 468 6.01 -12.03 -21.88
N GLU A 469 6.49 -11.06 -22.68
CA GLU A 469 7.63 -11.22 -23.58
C GLU A 469 8.88 -11.68 -22.83
N PHE A 470 9.17 -11.10 -21.66
CA PHE A 470 10.28 -11.52 -20.81
C PHE A 470 10.20 -13.03 -20.50
N TYR A 471 9.05 -13.52 -20.04
CA TYR A 471 8.91 -14.93 -19.66
C TYR A 471 8.91 -15.88 -20.85
N LEU A 472 8.43 -15.46 -22.02
CA LEU A 472 8.49 -16.26 -23.25
C LEU A 472 9.92 -16.55 -23.72
N ASP A 473 10.86 -15.68 -23.33
CA ASP A 473 12.29 -15.83 -23.68
C ASP A 473 13.12 -16.40 -22.51
N TYR A 474 12.74 -16.10 -21.26
CA TYR A 474 13.47 -16.50 -20.05
C TYR A 474 13.26 -17.95 -19.64
N VAL A 475 11.98 -18.40 -19.68
CA VAL A 475 11.59 -19.73 -19.19
C VAL A 475 12.10 -20.82 -20.16
N THR A 476 12.69 -21.87 -19.60
CA THR A 476 13.10 -23.06 -20.38
C THR A 476 12.06 -24.17 -20.22
N ILE A 477 11.97 -25.05 -21.21
CA ILE A 477 11.07 -26.22 -21.15
C ILE A 477 11.90 -27.46 -20.85
N GLY A 478 11.58 -28.11 -19.74
CA GLY A 478 12.24 -29.35 -19.33
C GLY A 478 11.87 -30.56 -20.20
N PRO A 479 12.56 -31.70 -20.05
CA PRO A 479 12.29 -32.93 -20.81
C PRO A 479 10.87 -33.48 -20.57
N ASP A 480 10.24 -33.13 -19.48
CA ASP A 480 8.84 -33.46 -19.12
C ASP A 480 7.81 -32.52 -19.76
N GLY A 481 8.25 -31.57 -20.60
CA GLY A 481 7.40 -30.57 -21.24
C GLY A 481 6.95 -29.43 -20.29
N ARG A 482 7.49 -29.37 -19.07
CA ARG A 482 7.14 -28.32 -18.10
C ARG A 482 8.12 -27.15 -18.13
N ALA A 483 7.56 -25.99 -17.87
CA ALA A 483 8.32 -24.75 -17.71
C ALA A 483 9.21 -24.82 -16.45
N ARG A 484 10.45 -24.29 -16.58
CA ARG A 484 11.44 -24.18 -15.51
C ARG A 484 11.86 -22.73 -15.35
N PHE A 485 11.90 -22.30 -14.10
CA PHE A 485 12.34 -20.97 -13.69
C PHE A 485 13.72 -21.09 -13.04
N ALA A 486 14.77 -20.69 -13.76
CA ALA A 486 16.15 -20.77 -13.31
C ALA A 486 16.97 -19.61 -13.86
N PRO A 487 17.53 -18.73 -12.99
CA PRO A 487 17.39 -18.64 -11.52
C PRO A 487 15.98 -18.23 -11.08
N SER A 488 15.59 -18.56 -9.84
CA SER A 488 14.32 -18.19 -9.24
C SER A 488 14.53 -17.73 -7.78
N TYR A 489 13.53 -17.06 -7.21
CA TYR A 489 13.61 -16.51 -5.86
C TYR A 489 12.22 -16.41 -5.23
N SER A 490 12.03 -17.02 -4.07
CA SER A 490 10.85 -16.75 -3.24
C SER A 490 11.17 -15.67 -2.22
N PRO A 491 10.72 -14.42 -2.41
CA PRO A 491 11.04 -13.34 -1.48
C PRO A 491 10.62 -13.65 -0.05
N GLU A 492 11.42 -13.49 0.96
CA GLU A 492 12.88 -13.44 1.02
C GLU A 492 13.34 -14.65 1.79
N ASN A 493 12.73 -15.82 1.48
CA ASN A 493 12.85 -17.03 2.27
C ASN A 493 14.01 -17.91 1.78
N THR A 494 14.62 -18.59 2.75
CA THR A 494 15.66 -19.59 2.50
C THR A 494 15.06 -20.98 2.69
N PRO A 495 15.18 -21.91 1.72
CA PRO A 495 14.76 -23.28 1.92
C PRO A 495 15.45 -23.90 3.14
N ALA A 496 14.72 -24.69 3.93
CA ALA A 496 15.21 -25.22 5.21
C ALA A 496 16.43 -26.16 5.08
N ASN A 497 16.65 -26.70 3.90
CA ASN A 497 17.76 -27.60 3.59
C ASN A 497 18.88 -26.98 2.76
N THR A 498 18.88 -25.64 2.61
CA THR A 498 19.95 -24.88 1.95
C THR A 498 20.44 -23.75 2.83
N ASP A 499 21.52 -23.10 2.43
CA ASP A 499 22.09 -21.93 3.10
C ASP A 499 22.05 -20.68 2.21
N SER A 500 21.16 -20.67 1.20
CA SER A 500 20.99 -19.58 0.24
C SER A 500 19.53 -19.38 -0.13
N GLN A 501 19.15 -18.13 -0.40
CA GLN A 501 17.84 -17.78 -0.93
C GLN A 501 17.71 -18.04 -2.45
N ALA A 502 18.83 -18.25 -3.15
CA ALA A 502 18.81 -18.66 -4.55
C ALA A 502 18.10 -20.01 -4.67
N CYS A 503 17.25 -20.17 -5.66
CA CYS A 503 16.46 -21.38 -5.83
C CYS A 503 16.07 -21.62 -7.30
N LEU A 504 15.29 -22.69 -7.49
CA LEU A 504 14.62 -23.05 -8.73
C LEU A 504 13.11 -23.10 -8.48
N ASP A 505 12.33 -22.74 -9.50
CA ASP A 505 10.89 -22.96 -9.58
C ASP A 505 10.14 -22.52 -8.31
N ALA A 506 10.36 -21.28 -7.85
CA ALA A 506 9.59 -20.70 -6.75
C ALA A 506 8.10 -20.65 -7.13
N THR A 507 7.23 -21.08 -6.22
CA THR A 507 5.78 -21.11 -6.44
C THR A 507 5.24 -19.71 -6.77
N MET A 508 5.83 -18.67 -6.20
CA MET A 508 5.43 -17.28 -6.49
C MET A 508 5.68 -16.91 -7.96
N ASP A 509 6.85 -17.26 -8.53
CA ASP A 509 7.17 -16.94 -9.91
C ASP A 509 6.17 -17.62 -10.86
N VAL A 510 5.91 -18.91 -10.65
CA VAL A 510 4.94 -19.68 -11.43
C VAL A 510 3.53 -19.11 -11.32
N ALA A 511 3.11 -18.75 -10.10
CA ALA A 511 1.77 -18.22 -9.84
C ALA A 511 1.57 -16.82 -10.47
N ALA A 512 2.57 -15.94 -10.34
CA ALA A 512 2.52 -14.60 -10.91
C ALA A 512 2.47 -14.64 -12.44
N VAL A 513 3.22 -15.55 -13.07
CA VAL A 513 3.18 -15.73 -14.52
C VAL A 513 1.85 -16.34 -14.98
N ALA A 514 1.30 -17.29 -14.23
CA ALA A 514 -0.03 -17.83 -14.52
C ALA A 514 -1.12 -16.75 -14.48
N ASP A 515 -1.07 -15.87 -13.46
CA ASP A 515 -1.98 -14.74 -13.30
C ASP A 515 -1.82 -13.76 -14.47
N LEU A 516 -0.59 -13.34 -14.78
CA LEU A 516 -0.27 -12.45 -15.91
C LEU A 516 -0.85 -12.98 -17.23
N LEU A 517 -0.59 -14.26 -17.56
CA LEU A 517 -1.01 -14.84 -18.83
C LEU A 517 -2.53 -14.98 -18.92
N ARG A 518 -3.21 -15.37 -17.84
CA ARG A 518 -4.68 -15.43 -17.80
C ARG A 518 -5.29 -14.05 -17.97
N ASN A 519 -4.77 -13.05 -17.27
CA ASN A 519 -5.26 -11.69 -17.36
C ASN A 519 -5.03 -11.12 -18.77
N LEU A 520 -3.86 -11.32 -19.35
CA LEU A 520 -3.53 -10.90 -20.71
C LEU A 520 -4.48 -11.51 -21.75
N LEU A 521 -4.79 -12.80 -21.64
CA LEU A 521 -5.75 -13.48 -22.50
C LEU A 521 -7.18 -12.93 -22.32
N ALA A 522 -7.59 -12.69 -21.08
CA ALA A 522 -8.92 -12.13 -20.77
C ALA A 522 -9.08 -10.70 -21.30
N GLU A 523 -8.07 -9.87 -21.13
CA GLU A 523 -8.05 -8.47 -21.58
C GLU A 523 -8.07 -8.35 -23.12
N THR A 524 -7.26 -9.18 -23.80
CA THR A 524 -7.25 -9.26 -25.26
C THR A 524 -8.63 -9.67 -25.79
N ALA A 525 -9.26 -10.67 -25.17
CA ALA A 525 -10.61 -11.10 -25.49
C ALA A 525 -11.66 -10.00 -25.23
N ALA A 526 -11.53 -9.26 -24.12
CA ALA A 526 -12.44 -8.15 -23.76
C ALA A 526 -12.42 -7.03 -24.80
N LEU A 527 -11.25 -6.70 -25.35
CA LEU A 527 -11.16 -5.73 -26.45
C LEU A 527 -11.63 -6.29 -27.79
N GLY A 528 -11.61 -7.62 -27.97
CA GLY A 528 -11.93 -8.27 -29.24
C GLY A 528 -10.84 -8.08 -30.30
N GLU A 529 -9.62 -7.86 -29.86
CA GLU A 529 -8.45 -7.61 -30.69
C GLU A 529 -7.49 -8.81 -30.59
N PRO A 530 -7.51 -9.75 -31.56
CA PRO A 530 -6.62 -10.91 -31.52
C PRO A 530 -5.15 -10.48 -31.53
N ASP A 531 -4.33 -11.13 -30.70
CA ASP A 531 -2.89 -10.92 -30.66
C ASP A 531 -2.13 -12.07 -31.31
N ARG A 532 -1.10 -11.76 -32.09
CA ARG A 532 -0.26 -12.78 -32.74
C ARG A 532 0.51 -13.65 -31.75
N ALA A 533 0.79 -13.13 -30.55
CA ALA A 533 1.49 -13.85 -29.51
C ALA A 533 0.57 -14.74 -28.66
N GLU A 534 -0.75 -14.64 -28.80
CA GLU A 534 -1.72 -15.41 -28.01
C GLU A 534 -1.47 -16.94 -28.02
N PRO A 535 -1.13 -17.60 -29.13
CA PRO A 535 -0.77 -19.02 -29.12
C PRO A 535 0.45 -19.33 -28.24
N ARG A 536 1.45 -18.41 -28.15
CA ARG A 536 2.63 -18.58 -27.30
C ARG A 536 2.25 -18.40 -25.82
N TRP A 537 1.39 -17.43 -25.49
CA TRP A 537 0.87 -17.25 -24.12
C TRP A 537 0.12 -18.47 -23.62
N ARG A 538 -0.76 -19.05 -24.47
CA ARG A 538 -1.49 -20.29 -24.15
C ARG A 538 -0.56 -21.48 -23.99
N ALA A 539 0.44 -21.60 -24.83
CA ALA A 539 1.43 -22.67 -24.76
C ALA A 539 2.25 -22.59 -23.46
N LEU A 540 2.74 -21.38 -23.10
CA LEU A 540 3.47 -21.19 -21.83
C LEU A 540 2.56 -21.46 -20.62
N LEU A 541 1.33 -20.95 -20.63
CA LEU A 541 0.37 -21.19 -19.54
C LEU A 541 0.10 -22.68 -19.33
N ALA A 542 -0.03 -23.46 -20.42
CA ALA A 542 -0.23 -24.90 -20.36
C ALA A 542 1.03 -25.67 -19.91
N ALA A 543 2.21 -25.13 -20.18
CA ALA A 543 3.49 -25.73 -19.78
C ALA A 543 3.86 -25.43 -18.31
N LEU A 544 3.23 -24.46 -17.65
CA LEU A 544 3.54 -24.15 -16.24
C LEU A 544 3.37 -25.41 -15.36
N PRO A 545 4.30 -25.66 -14.41
CA PRO A 545 4.17 -26.78 -13.51
C PRO A 545 2.98 -26.60 -12.56
N PRO A 546 2.29 -27.69 -12.17
CA PRO A 546 1.22 -27.61 -11.18
C PRO A 546 1.76 -27.24 -9.81
N TYR A 547 0.94 -26.60 -8.98
CA TYR A 547 1.27 -26.36 -7.58
C TYR A 547 1.53 -27.67 -6.84
N ARG A 548 2.59 -27.71 -6.05
CA ARG A 548 3.02 -28.88 -5.28
C ARG A 548 2.46 -28.84 -3.86
N ILE A 549 2.01 -29.98 -3.37
CA ILE A 549 1.74 -30.19 -1.94
C ILE A 549 3.00 -30.81 -1.33
N ALA A 550 3.56 -30.19 -0.29
CA ALA A 550 4.70 -30.72 0.42
C ALA A 550 4.36 -32.05 1.13
N PRO A 551 5.33 -32.93 1.41
CA PRO A 551 5.09 -34.19 2.14
C PRO A 551 4.42 -33.99 3.51
N THR A 552 4.57 -32.83 4.10
CA THR A 552 3.99 -32.41 5.38
C THR A 552 2.57 -31.86 5.24
N GLY A 553 2.05 -31.78 3.99
CA GLY A 553 0.66 -31.47 3.67
C GLY A 553 0.37 -30.01 3.32
N GLU A 554 1.36 -29.09 3.38
CA GLU A 554 1.21 -27.69 3.02
C GLU A 554 1.35 -27.46 1.52
N LEU A 555 0.92 -26.28 1.07
CA LEU A 555 1.31 -25.76 -0.23
C LEU A 555 2.82 -25.47 -0.20
N ALA A 556 3.55 -26.10 -1.09
CA ALA A 556 5.00 -25.97 -1.16
C ALA A 556 5.42 -24.59 -1.64
N GLU A 557 6.41 -23.99 -0.99
CA GLU A 557 6.98 -22.70 -1.36
C GLU A 557 7.87 -22.80 -2.61
N TRP A 558 8.44 -23.96 -2.84
CA TRP A 558 9.20 -24.30 -4.05
C TRP A 558 8.59 -25.50 -4.75
N ILE A 559 8.35 -25.38 -6.06
CA ILE A 559 7.87 -26.51 -6.88
C ILE A 559 8.96 -27.54 -7.07
N ALA A 560 10.24 -27.11 -7.11
CA ALA A 560 11.39 -27.99 -7.12
C ALA A 560 11.32 -28.98 -5.94
N PRO A 561 11.33 -30.33 -6.21
CA PRO A 561 11.02 -31.34 -5.20
C PRO A 561 12.09 -31.49 -4.11
N ASP A 562 13.33 -31.09 -4.42
CA ASP A 562 14.49 -31.22 -3.54
C ASP A 562 14.60 -30.05 -2.53
N LEU A 563 13.79 -29.01 -2.68
CA LEU A 563 13.76 -27.89 -1.75
C LEU A 563 12.70 -28.12 -0.68
N VAL A 564 13.10 -27.88 0.60
CA VAL A 564 12.27 -28.08 1.78
C VAL A 564 11.76 -26.75 2.29
N ASP A 565 10.45 -26.67 2.59
CA ASP A 565 9.81 -25.45 3.03
C ASP A 565 10.30 -24.99 4.41
N ASN A 566 10.52 -23.68 4.54
CA ASN A 566 10.81 -23.01 5.79
C ASN A 566 9.60 -22.17 6.20
N HIS A 567 8.85 -22.64 7.20
CA HIS A 567 7.64 -21.95 7.67
C HIS A 567 7.92 -20.82 8.65
N ALA A 568 9.14 -20.72 9.18
CA ALA A 568 9.56 -19.69 10.14
C ALA A 568 10.04 -18.43 9.41
N HIS A 569 9.16 -17.81 8.64
CA HIS A 569 9.49 -16.63 7.83
C HIS A 569 8.31 -15.68 7.71
N ARG A 570 8.59 -14.38 7.59
CA ARG A 570 7.61 -13.29 7.50
C ARG A 570 6.85 -13.25 6.18
N HIS A 571 7.52 -13.49 5.05
CA HIS A 571 6.86 -13.53 3.75
C HIS A 571 6.01 -14.79 3.58
N ALA A 572 4.93 -14.64 2.83
CA ALA A 572 4.05 -15.75 2.43
C ALA A 572 3.90 -15.80 0.89
N SER A 573 5.01 -15.60 0.17
CA SER A 573 5.06 -15.36 -1.27
C SER A 573 4.39 -16.47 -2.09
N HIS A 574 4.52 -17.74 -1.67
CA HIS A 574 3.86 -18.88 -2.31
C HIS A 574 2.32 -18.89 -2.14
N LEU A 575 1.77 -18.01 -1.28
CA LEU A 575 0.33 -17.79 -1.17
C LEU A 575 -0.19 -16.69 -2.12
N TYR A 576 0.66 -16.13 -3.00
CA TYR A 576 0.27 -15.17 -4.05
C TYR A 576 -1.00 -15.57 -4.80
N PRO A 577 -1.21 -16.86 -5.17
CA PRO A 577 -2.42 -17.28 -5.90
C PRO A 577 -3.75 -17.01 -5.19
N LEU A 578 -3.71 -16.54 -3.93
CA LEU A 578 -4.88 -16.35 -3.08
C LEU A 578 -5.07 -14.88 -2.62
N TRP A 579 -4.14 -13.96 -2.96
CA TRP A 579 -4.18 -12.60 -2.40
C TRP A 579 -5.26 -11.70 -3.02
N TYR A 580 -5.39 -11.75 -4.34
CA TYR A 580 -6.29 -10.84 -5.07
C TYR A 580 -7.55 -11.55 -5.58
N GLU A 581 -7.37 -12.42 -6.53
CA GLU A 581 -8.38 -13.30 -7.06
C GLU A 581 -7.84 -14.73 -7.02
N PRO A 582 -8.52 -15.68 -6.36
CA PRO A 582 -7.98 -17.02 -6.22
C PRO A 582 -7.76 -17.68 -7.58
N ASP A 583 -6.58 -18.24 -7.74
CA ASP A 583 -6.25 -19.07 -8.89
C ASP A 583 -7.29 -20.20 -9.02
N PRO A 584 -7.83 -20.46 -10.24
CA PRO A 584 -8.81 -21.50 -10.50
C PRO A 584 -8.42 -22.90 -9.99
N ALA A 585 -7.13 -23.21 -9.89
CA ALA A 585 -6.65 -24.47 -9.35
C ALA A 585 -7.12 -24.73 -7.91
N PHE A 586 -7.18 -23.65 -7.07
CA PHE A 586 -7.64 -23.77 -5.68
C PHE A 586 -9.16 -23.89 -5.55
N THR A 587 -9.90 -23.53 -6.59
CA THR A 587 -11.34 -23.78 -6.66
C THR A 587 -11.63 -25.20 -7.15
N ALA A 588 -10.84 -25.69 -8.12
CA ALA A 588 -11.02 -26.99 -8.76
C ALA A 588 -10.49 -28.16 -7.90
N ASP A 589 -9.42 -27.94 -7.13
CA ASP A 589 -8.80 -28.99 -6.30
C ASP A 589 -8.94 -28.71 -4.79
N PRO A 590 -9.82 -29.45 -4.09
CA PRO A 590 -9.96 -29.36 -2.65
C PRO A 590 -8.70 -29.74 -1.86
N ALA A 591 -7.78 -30.53 -2.43
CA ALA A 591 -6.53 -30.88 -1.74
C ALA A 591 -5.57 -29.69 -1.70
N LEU A 592 -5.42 -28.97 -2.81
CA LEU A 592 -4.65 -27.71 -2.84
C LEU A 592 -5.24 -26.66 -1.89
N ARG A 593 -6.57 -26.53 -1.85
CA ARG A 593 -7.25 -25.63 -0.92
C ARG A 593 -6.94 -25.97 0.54
N ARG A 594 -6.97 -27.26 0.90
CA ARG A 594 -6.61 -27.71 2.26
C ARG A 594 -5.14 -27.48 2.57
N ALA A 595 -4.26 -27.73 1.61
CA ALA A 595 -2.82 -27.50 1.75
C ALA A 595 -2.51 -26.01 2.02
N ALA A 596 -3.10 -25.10 1.25
CA ALA A 596 -2.96 -23.67 1.46
C ALA A 596 -3.52 -23.22 2.81
N ALA A 597 -4.66 -23.78 3.25
CA ALA A 597 -5.21 -23.50 4.58
C ALA A 597 -4.27 -23.96 5.72
N LEU A 598 -3.61 -25.11 5.55
CA LEU A 598 -2.61 -25.59 6.50
C LEU A 598 -1.39 -24.66 6.54
N THR A 599 -0.93 -24.19 5.38
CA THR A 599 0.16 -23.20 5.27
C THR A 599 -0.20 -21.92 6.05
N VAL A 600 -1.38 -21.37 5.84
CA VAL A 600 -1.84 -20.16 6.56
C VAL A 600 -1.78 -20.38 8.07
N ARG A 601 -2.29 -21.52 8.57
CA ARG A 601 -2.30 -21.83 10.00
C ARG A 601 -0.90 -22.00 10.59
N ARG A 602 0.03 -22.64 9.87
CA ARG A 602 1.43 -22.79 10.32
C ARG A 602 2.17 -21.47 10.38
N ARG A 603 2.05 -20.65 9.33
CA ARG A 603 2.63 -19.30 9.31
C ARG A 603 2.05 -18.44 10.45
N LEU A 604 0.73 -18.50 10.65
CA LEU A 604 0.08 -17.77 11.73
C LEU A 604 0.51 -18.26 13.12
N ALA A 605 0.72 -19.57 13.31
CA ALA A 605 1.26 -20.13 14.55
C ALA A 605 2.66 -19.60 14.83
N TRP A 606 3.52 -19.54 13.82
CA TRP A 606 4.85 -18.92 13.95
C TRP A 606 4.75 -17.44 14.33
N TRP A 607 3.92 -16.64 13.66
CA TRP A 607 3.70 -15.23 13.98
C TRP A 607 3.23 -15.00 15.43
N ARG A 608 2.44 -15.92 15.99
CA ARG A 608 1.98 -15.85 17.39
C ARG A 608 3.07 -16.16 18.40
N GLY A 609 3.88 -17.18 18.10
CA GLY A 609 4.97 -17.64 18.96
C GLY A 609 6.23 -16.80 18.86
N ALA A 610 6.32 -15.98 17.85
CA ALA A 610 7.53 -15.25 17.58
C ALA A 610 7.72 -14.08 18.55
N GLU A 611 8.82 -14.08 19.24
CA GLU A 611 9.49 -12.88 19.72
C GLU A 611 10.08 -12.08 18.54
N SER A 612 9.69 -12.43 17.31
CA SER A 612 10.25 -11.93 16.08
C SER A 612 9.93 -10.45 15.90
N ASP A 613 10.97 -9.68 15.64
CA ASP A 613 10.91 -8.30 15.18
C ASP A 613 10.80 -8.25 13.65
N GLU A 614 9.79 -8.93 13.10
CA GLU A 614 9.64 -9.12 11.67
C GLU A 614 8.72 -8.07 11.03
N MET A 615 8.82 -7.90 9.73
CA MET A 615 8.12 -6.87 8.94
C MET A 615 6.59 -7.08 8.88
N GLY A 616 5.82 -6.05 9.26
CA GLY A 616 4.37 -6.13 9.41
C GLY A 616 3.57 -6.49 8.15
N TYR A 617 4.05 -6.12 6.95
CA TYR A 617 3.34 -6.41 5.69
C TYR A 617 3.17 -7.91 5.40
N GLY A 618 4.04 -8.77 5.93
CA GLY A 618 3.87 -10.23 5.80
C GLY A 618 2.57 -10.74 6.41
N LEU A 619 2.07 -10.07 7.45
CA LEU A 619 0.74 -10.34 8.03
C LEU A 619 -0.38 -9.93 7.06
N ALA A 620 -0.21 -8.87 6.27
CA ALA A 620 -1.18 -8.50 5.24
C ALA A 620 -1.26 -9.57 4.14
N GLN A 621 -0.13 -10.06 3.65
CA GLN A 621 -0.08 -11.18 2.69
C GLN A 621 -0.81 -12.41 3.24
N LEU A 622 -0.52 -12.79 4.48
CA LEU A 622 -1.15 -13.93 5.15
C LEU A 622 -2.65 -13.72 5.35
N GLY A 623 -3.06 -12.51 5.73
CA GLY A 623 -4.45 -12.13 5.91
C GLY A 623 -5.27 -12.15 4.62
N LEU A 624 -4.69 -11.64 3.52
CA LEU A 624 -5.31 -11.71 2.19
C LEU A 624 -5.51 -13.16 1.74
N ALA A 625 -4.52 -14.03 1.93
CA ALA A 625 -4.63 -15.45 1.61
C ALA A 625 -5.69 -16.15 2.49
N ALA A 626 -5.73 -15.85 3.78
CA ALA A 626 -6.74 -16.37 4.69
C ALA A 626 -8.15 -15.93 4.26
N ALA A 627 -8.35 -14.64 3.97
CA ALA A 627 -9.62 -14.12 3.44
C ALA A 627 -9.96 -14.78 2.09
N GLY A 628 -8.97 -14.96 1.21
CA GLY A 628 -9.07 -15.67 -0.05
C GLY A 628 -9.60 -17.10 0.08
N LEU A 629 -9.25 -17.79 1.15
CA LEU A 629 -9.72 -19.11 1.47
C LEU A 629 -11.05 -19.13 2.27
N GLY A 630 -11.55 -17.99 2.72
CA GLY A 630 -12.72 -17.89 3.60
C GLY A 630 -12.40 -18.28 5.05
N LEU A 631 -11.12 -18.22 5.48
CA LEU A 631 -10.67 -18.50 6.83
C LEU A 631 -10.82 -17.26 7.72
N ALA A 632 -12.04 -16.99 8.15
CA ALA A 632 -12.43 -15.74 8.81
C ALA A 632 -11.66 -15.47 10.11
N GLU A 633 -11.46 -16.48 10.94
CA GLU A 633 -10.78 -16.31 12.23
C GLU A 633 -9.27 -16.13 12.05
N GLU A 634 -8.67 -16.83 11.09
CA GLU A 634 -7.26 -16.68 10.76
C GLU A 634 -6.97 -15.30 10.14
N ALA A 635 -7.84 -14.82 9.23
CA ALA A 635 -7.74 -13.46 8.68
C ALA A 635 -7.88 -12.40 9.78
N TYR A 636 -8.84 -12.54 10.67
CA TYR A 636 -9.02 -11.64 11.80
C TYR A 636 -7.82 -11.62 12.74
N GLN A 637 -7.19 -12.77 12.97
CA GLN A 637 -5.98 -12.83 13.80
C GLN A 637 -4.81 -12.07 13.18
N THR A 638 -4.66 -12.09 11.84
CA THR A 638 -3.63 -11.25 11.19
C THR A 638 -3.93 -9.76 11.37
N VAL A 639 -5.21 -9.36 11.28
CA VAL A 639 -5.63 -7.98 11.57
C VAL A 639 -5.26 -7.58 13.00
N LEU A 640 -5.54 -8.43 14.01
CA LEU A 640 -5.20 -8.15 15.40
C LEU A 640 -3.68 -8.08 15.65
N LEU A 641 -2.90 -8.95 15.00
CA LEU A 641 -1.45 -8.91 15.09
C LEU A 641 -0.88 -7.63 14.47
N MET A 642 -1.38 -7.23 13.30
CA MET A 642 -1.02 -5.93 12.70
C MET A 642 -1.40 -4.79 13.64
N ALA A 643 -2.65 -4.75 14.09
CA ALA A 643 -3.17 -3.69 14.94
C ALA A 643 -2.40 -3.51 16.26
N GLY A 644 -1.99 -4.61 16.88
CA GLY A 644 -1.33 -4.57 18.19
C GLY A 644 0.18 -4.33 18.16
N ARG A 645 0.85 -4.55 17.01
CA ARG A 645 2.32 -4.60 16.98
C ARG A 645 2.97 -3.52 16.11
N TYR A 646 2.25 -2.98 15.12
CA TYR A 646 2.85 -2.20 14.04
C TYR A 646 2.24 -0.80 13.88
N TRP A 647 1.74 -0.20 14.95
CA TRP A 647 1.17 1.14 14.93
C TRP A 647 1.67 1.97 16.10
N ARG A 648 2.09 3.20 15.81
CA ARG A 648 2.45 4.19 16.82
C ARG A 648 1.24 5.06 17.21
N PRO A 649 1.30 5.86 18.27
CA PRO A 649 0.18 6.74 18.68
C PRO A 649 -0.25 7.77 17.63
N ASN A 650 0.57 8.07 16.63
CA ASN A 650 0.21 8.90 15.48
C ASN A 650 -0.66 8.18 14.45
N LEU A 651 -0.95 6.90 14.66
CA LEU A 651 -1.65 6.01 13.73
C LEU A 651 -1.05 5.96 12.32
N VAL A 652 0.27 6.04 12.24
CA VAL A 652 1.05 5.57 11.10
C VAL A 652 1.68 4.24 11.47
N SER A 653 1.75 3.34 10.52
CA SER A 653 2.33 2.01 10.76
C SER A 653 3.85 2.06 10.86
N THR A 654 4.42 0.96 11.36
CA THR A 654 5.86 0.72 11.40
C THR A 654 6.20 -0.53 10.62
N HIS A 655 7.42 -0.58 10.10
CA HIS A 655 7.94 -1.74 9.39
C HIS A 655 8.16 -2.91 10.35
N ASN A 656 8.94 -2.66 11.42
CA ASN A 656 9.17 -3.57 12.53
C ASN A 656 8.32 -3.14 13.74
N ARG A 657 8.31 -3.93 14.81
CA ARG A 657 7.54 -3.58 16.02
C ARG A 657 8.04 -2.27 16.62
N ASP A 658 7.18 -1.28 16.68
CA ASP A 658 7.44 0.06 17.23
C ASP A 658 8.70 0.75 16.64
N ALA A 659 9.20 0.27 15.51
CA ALA A 659 10.42 0.79 14.90
C ALA A 659 10.27 0.96 13.39
N ILE A 660 10.97 1.96 12.85
CA ILE A 660 11.04 2.32 11.43
C ILE A 660 9.67 2.73 10.90
N PHE A 661 9.49 4.04 10.77
CA PHE A 661 8.30 4.65 10.13
C PHE A 661 8.06 4.04 8.75
N ASN A 662 6.82 3.60 8.49
CA ASN A 662 6.50 2.88 7.27
C ASN A 662 4.99 2.89 6.99
N VAL A 663 4.58 2.82 5.71
CA VAL A 663 3.16 2.88 5.33
C VAL A 663 2.59 1.57 4.76
N ASP A 664 3.35 0.49 4.77
CA ASP A 664 2.91 -0.79 4.18
C ASP A 664 1.63 -1.33 4.84
N VAL A 665 1.62 -1.37 6.17
CA VAL A 665 0.48 -1.85 6.96
C VAL A 665 -0.67 -0.85 6.92
N CYS A 666 -0.39 0.45 6.65
CA CYS A 666 -1.44 1.44 6.39
C CYS A 666 -2.31 1.06 5.18
N GLY A 667 -1.72 0.47 4.13
CA GLY A 667 -2.48 -0.10 3.02
C GLY A 667 -2.94 -1.54 3.27
N GLY A 668 -2.06 -2.36 3.85
CA GLY A 668 -2.28 -3.79 4.03
C GLY A 668 -3.42 -4.15 4.97
N LEU A 669 -3.57 -3.48 6.11
CA LEU A 669 -4.67 -3.75 7.04
C LEU A 669 -6.05 -3.44 6.43
N PRO A 670 -6.27 -2.27 5.81
CA PRO A 670 -7.53 -2.00 5.10
C PRO A 670 -7.81 -3.00 3.97
N ALA A 671 -6.77 -3.46 3.25
CA ALA A 671 -6.93 -4.46 2.20
C ALA A 671 -7.46 -5.81 2.74
N VAL A 672 -6.88 -6.30 3.84
CA VAL A 672 -7.35 -7.54 4.49
C VAL A 672 -8.78 -7.38 4.99
N VAL A 673 -9.10 -6.27 5.66
CA VAL A 673 -10.47 -6.00 6.14
C VAL A 673 -11.45 -5.93 4.97
N ALA A 674 -11.11 -5.24 3.89
CA ALA A 674 -11.95 -5.17 2.69
C ALA A 674 -12.15 -6.56 2.05
N ALA A 675 -11.09 -7.37 1.95
CA ALA A 675 -11.16 -8.75 1.43
C ALA A 675 -12.01 -9.69 2.30
N MET A 676 -12.08 -9.45 3.60
CA MET A 676 -12.97 -10.17 4.52
C MET A 676 -14.46 -9.82 4.30
N LEU A 677 -14.75 -8.62 3.76
CA LEU A 677 -16.11 -8.08 3.57
C LEU A 677 -16.62 -8.22 2.14
N LEU A 678 -15.73 -8.13 1.15
CA LEU A 678 -16.08 -8.12 -0.27
C LEU A 678 -15.03 -8.86 -1.11
N ARG A 679 -15.51 -9.74 -1.99
CA ARG A 679 -14.74 -10.34 -3.07
C ARG A 679 -15.48 -10.17 -4.39
N SER A 680 -14.74 -10.04 -5.48
CA SER A 680 -15.34 -9.93 -6.80
C SER A 680 -14.42 -10.50 -7.88
N SER A 681 -15.03 -11.03 -8.95
CA SER A 681 -14.34 -11.46 -10.15
C SER A 681 -15.18 -11.17 -11.40
N LEU A 682 -14.54 -11.02 -12.54
CA LEU A 682 -15.19 -10.99 -13.83
C LEU A 682 -15.37 -12.41 -14.37
N VAL A 683 -16.55 -12.73 -14.87
CA VAL A 683 -16.84 -14.02 -15.50
C VAL A 683 -16.79 -13.83 -17.01
N PRO A 684 -15.92 -14.55 -17.75
CA PRO A 684 -15.88 -14.49 -19.21
C PRO A 684 -17.24 -14.81 -19.81
N ALA A 685 -17.62 -14.09 -20.87
CA ALA A 685 -18.90 -14.27 -21.55
C ALA A 685 -19.08 -15.70 -22.15
N ASP A 686 -17.98 -16.38 -22.45
CA ASP A 686 -17.93 -17.72 -23.07
C ASP A 686 -17.53 -18.82 -22.07
N GLY A 687 -17.52 -18.52 -20.76
CA GLY A 687 -17.28 -19.55 -19.75
C GLY A 687 -18.40 -20.62 -19.78
N PRO A 688 -18.10 -21.91 -19.57
CA PRO A 688 -19.11 -22.93 -19.49
C PRO A 688 -20.15 -22.46 -18.45
N ALA A 689 -21.40 -22.32 -18.89
CA ALA A 689 -22.51 -22.20 -17.95
C ALA A 689 -22.35 -23.39 -16.99
N GLU A 690 -22.03 -23.13 -15.73
CA GLU A 690 -22.00 -24.15 -14.71
C GLU A 690 -23.41 -24.71 -14.65
N THR A 691 -23.66 -25.76 -15.39
CA THR A 691 -24.93 -26.50 -15.34
C THR A 691 -25.04 -26.95 -13.89
N ALA A 692 -26.02 -26.39 -13.20
CA ALA A 692 -26.49 -26.97 -11.95
C ALA A 692 -26.61 -28.48 -12.20
N ARG A 693 -25.85 -29.31 -11.47
CA ARG A 693 -26.03 -30.77 -11.52
C ARG A 693 -27.51 -31.01 -11.27
N PRO A 694 -28.16 -31.86 -12.10
CA PRO A 694 -29.49 -32.35 -11.77
C PRO A 694 -29.35 -33.02 -10.41
N ALA A 695 -30.14 -32.61 -9.44
CA ALA A 695 -30.28 -33.33 -8.18
C ALA A 695 -30.78 -34.73 -8.56
N ASP A 696 -29.95 -35.75 -8.22
CA ASP A 696 -30.42 -37.13 -8.26
C ASP A 696 -31.69 -37.21 -7.44
N GLU A 697 -32.74 -37.66 -8.10
CA GLU A 697 -34.04 -37.95 -7.57
C GLU A 697 -33.91 -39.20 -6.66
N GLU A 698 -33.67 -38.98 -5.36
CA GLU A 698 -34.02 -39.91 -4.30
C GLU A 698 -33.52 -39.35 -2.96
N THR A 699 -34.41 -38.65 -2.30
CA THR A 699 -34.74 -38.58 -0.87
C THR A 699 -35.31 -37.23 -0.55
N ARG A 700 -36.59 -37.17 -0.44
CA ARG A 700 -37.30 -36.04 0.22
C ARG A 700 -36.99 -36.06 1.72
N PRO A 701 -36.47 -34.93 2.26
CA PRO A 701 -36.88 -34.45 3.56
C PRO A 701 -37.78 -33.21 3.37
N THR A 702 -38.75 -33.17 4.14
CA THR A 702 -39.73 -32.11 4.27
C THR A 702 -39.07 -30.81 4.78
N ASP A 703 -39.20 -29.79 3.96
CA ASP A 703 -39.54 -28.42 4.12
C ASP A 703 -38.92 -27.55 5.24
N GLU A 704 -38.47 -26.49 4.80
CA GLU A 704 -38.25 -25.09 5.17
C GLU A 704 -36.86 -24.56 4.78
N GLY A 705 -36.56 -24.60 3.47
CA GLY A 705 -35.46 -23.87 2.89
C GLY A 705 -35.80 -22.38 2.78
N THR A 706 -35.05 -21.53 3.47
CA THR A 706 -35.18 -20.09 3.49
C THR A 706 -34.99 -19.48 2.10
N ARG A 707 -36.05 -18.98 1.51
CA ARG A 707 -36.02 -18.26 0.22
C ARG A 707 -35.51 -16.83 0.43
N LEU A 708 -34.52 -16.42 -0.40
CA LEU A 708 -34.17 -15.02 -0.58
C LEU A 708 -35.39 -14.22 -1.05
N GLY A 709 -35.82 -13.23 -0.24
CA GLY A 709 -36.89 -12.31 -0.62
C GLY A 709 -36.35 -11.30 -1.65
N VAL A 710 -36.71 -11.48 -2.91
CA VAL A 710 -36.39 -10.53 -3.99
C VAL A 710 -37.60 -9.64 -4.23
N GLU A 711 -37.52 -8.38 -3.83
CA GLU A 711 -38.51 -7.39 -4.23
C GLU A 711 -38.21 -6.97 -5.69
N ARG A 712 -38.98 -7.54 -6.64
CA ARG A 712 -38.81 -7.27 -8.06
C ARG A 712 -39.54 -5.99 -8.47
N THR A 713 -38.80 -4.95 -8.83
CA THR A 713 -39.29 -3.96 -9.79
C THR A 713 -39.00 -4.50 -11.20
N ARG A 714 -40.05 -4.79 -11.98
CA ARG A 714 -39.90 -5.25 -13.38
C ARG A 714 -39.27 -4.14 -14.24
N PRO A 715 -38.21 -4.41 -15.01
CA PRO A 715 -37.78 -3.50 -16.04
C PRO A 715 -38.66 -3.63 -17.25
N THR A 716 -39.15 -2.50 -17.76
CA THR A 716 -39.74 -2.39 -19.09
C THR A 716 -38.62 -2.35 -20.13
N GLY A 717 -38.60 -3.29 -21.04
CA GLY A 717 -37.77 -3.60 -22.17
C GLY A 717 -36.84 -2.53 -22.68
N GLY A 718 -35.55 -2.83 -22.65
CA GLY A 718 -34.50 -2.19 -23.44
C GLY A 718 -33.91 -3.24 -24.40
N GLY A 719 -34.21 -3.12 -25.69
CA GLY A 719 -33.65 -3.94 -26.74
C GLY A 719 -32.13 -3.78 -26.82
N ALA A 720 -31.40 -4.90 -26.91
CA ALA A 720 -29.94 -4.91 -27.13
C ALA A 720 -29.61 -4.12 -28.42
N ARG A 721 -28.72 -3.15 -28.32
CA ARG A 721 -28.15 -2.45 -29.47
C ARG A 721 -27.32 -3.43 -30.30
N PRO A 722 -27.53 -3.61 -31.60
CA PRO A 722 -26.72 -4.48 -32.43
C PRO A 722 -25.26 -4.00 -32.49
N GLY A 723 -24.31 -4.87 -32.18
CA GLY A 723 -22.89 -4.59 -32.34
C GLY A 723 -22.10 -4.29 -31.06
N VAL A 724 -22.75 -4.18 -29.88
CA VAL A 724 -22.05 -4.03 -28.60
C VAL A 724 -21.94 -5.43 -27.95
N ARG A 725 -20.72 -5.93 -27.73
CA ARG A 725 -20.54 -7.16 -26.94
C ARG A 725 -21.09 -6.92 -25.52
N PRO A 726 -21.78 -7.90 -24.93
CA PRO A 726 -22.25 -7.78 -23.57
C PRO A 726 -21.06 -7.60 -22.62
N GLU A 727 -21.21 -6.71 -21.65
CA GLU A 727 -20.22 -6.53 -20.58
C GLU A 727 -20.04 -7.86 -19.81
N PRO A 728 -18.83 -8.18 -19.36
CA PRO A 728 -18.59 -9.41 -18.61
C PRO A 728 -19.47 -9.46 -17.35
N ALA A 729 -20.02 -10.63 -17.04
CA ALA A 729 -20.76 -10.85 -15.82
C ALA A 729 -19.84 -10.72 -14.60
N VAL A 730 -20.40 -10.33 -13.46
CA VAL A 730 -19.66 -10.16 -12.21
C VAL A 730 -20.10 -11.22 -11.21
N ARG A 731 -19.13 -11.87 -10.57
CA ARG A 731 -19.37 -12.67 -9.36
C ARG A 731 -19.00 -11.81 -8.16
N LEU A 732 -19.89 -11.70 -7.19
CA LEU A 732 -19.78 -10.82 -6.03
C LEU A 732 -20.00 -11.63 -4.75
N GLY A 733 -18.92 -11.90 -4.01
CA GLY A 733 -18.98 -12.52 -2.69
C GLY A 733 -19.08 -11.46 -1.61
N LEU A 734 -20.21 -11.45 -0.88
CA LEU A 734 -20.42 -10.58 0.27
C LEU A 734 -20.10 -11.34 1.56
N LEU A 735 -19.37 -10.70 2.47
CA LEU A 735 -19.00 -11.24 3.79
C LEU A 735 -18.27 -12.59 3.73
N PRO A 736 -17.31 -12.81 2.79
CA PRO A 736 -16.70 -14.12 2.57
C PRO A 736 -15.90 -14.63 3.76
N ALA A 737 -15.44 -13.73 4.65
CA ALA A 737 -14.56 -14.10 5.78
C ALA A 737 -14.81 -13.21 7.02
N VAL A 738 -16.06 -12.98 7.37
CA VAL A 738 -16.41 -12.19 8.58
C VAL A 738 -16.23 -13.03 9.85
N PRO A 739 -15.40 -12.60 10.81
CA PRO A 739 -15.13 -13.32 12.04
C PRO A 739 -16.32 -13.26 13.02
N ARG A 740 -16.35 -14.17 13.98
CA ARG A 740 -17.36 -14.17 15.06
C ARG A 740 -17.31 -12.91 15.91
N ALA A 741 -16.14 -12.26 15.98
CA ALA A 741 -15.94 -11.00 16.69
C ALA A 741 -16.72 -9.82 16.08
N TRP A 742 -17.16 -9.93 14.82
CA TRP A 742 -17.97 -8.91 14.13
C TRP A 742 -19.41 -9.42 13.88
N PRO A 743 -20.21 -9.62 14.94
CA PRO A 743 -21.57 -10.17 14.81
C PRO A 743 -22.53 -9.23 14.09
N ARG A 744 -22.19 -7.96 14.01
CA ARG A 744 -22.91 -6.90 13.29
C ARG A 744 -21.91 -5.88 12.74
N GLY A 745 -22.31 -5.16 11.72
CA GLY A 745 -21.52 -4.05 11.19
C GLY A 745 -22.15 -3.46 9.94
N GLN A 746 -21.47 -2.44 9.45
CA GLN A 746 -21.79 -1.76 8.20
C GLN A 746 -20.51 -1.32 7.51
N VAL A 747 -20.50 -1.42 6.20
CA VAL A 747 -19.51 -0.75 5.37
C VAL A 747 -20.21 -0.05 4.20
N THR A 748 -19.71 1.12 3.81
CA THR A 748 -20.24 1.88 2.68
C THR A 748 -19.14 2.09 1.64
N GLY A 749 -19.54 2.15 0.34
CA GLY A 749 -18.70 2.62 -0.75
C GLY A 749 -17.65 1.65 -1.27
N LEU A 750 -17.66 0.37 -0.89
CA LEU A 750 -16.73 -0.61 -1.45
C LEU A 750 -16.96 -0.77 -2.96
N LEU A 751 -15.87 -0.77 -3.73
CA LEU A 751 -15.89 -0.93 -5.18
C LEU A 751 -15.49 -2.35 -5.55
N ALA A 752 -16.34 -3.04 -6.29
CA ALA A 752 -16.08 -4.35 -6.85
C ALA A 752 -15.63 -4.25 -8.31
N ARG A 753 -14.99 -5.30 -8.81
CA ARG A 753 -14.69 -5.46 -10.24
C ARG A 753 -15.98 -5.42 -11.05
N GLY A 754 -15.89 -4.96 -12.30
CA GLY A 754 -17.04 -4.70 -13.15
C GLY A 754 -17.77 -3.41 -12.76
N PRO A 755 -17.06 -2.33 -12.35
CA PRO A 755 -17.43 -1.10 -11.62
C PRO A 755 -18.78 -1.20 -10.87
N VAL A 756 -18.92 -2.21 -10.00
CA VAL A 756 -20.10 -2.35 -9.17
C VAL A 756 -19.78 -1.79 -7.76
N THR A 757 -20.45 -0.70 -7.40
CA THR A 757 -20.31 -0.13 -6.06
C THR A 757 -21.30 -0.79 -5.10
N VAL A 758 -20.76 -1.34 -4.00
CA VAL A 758 -21.54 -1.72 -2.82
C VAL A 758 -21.71 -0.45 -1.98
N THR A 759 -22.75 0.32 -2.30
CA THR A 759 -22.98 1.64 -1.68
C THR A 759 -23.23 1.52 -0.17
N ARG A 760 -23.82 0.40 0.25
CA ARG A 760 -23.97 0.02 1.65
C ARG A 760 -24.09 -1.49 1.78
N LEU A 761 -23.37 -2.07 2.72
CA LEU A 761 -23.49 -3.45 3.17
C LEU A 761 -23.65 -3.43 4.70
N THR A 762 -24.76 -3.97 5.20
CA THR A 762 -25.04 -4.13 6.62
C THR A 762 -25.26 -5.59 6.96
N TRP A 763 -24.81 -5.99 8.12
CA TRP A 763 -25.03 -7.35 8.61
C TRP A 763 -25.28 -7.39 10.11
N THR A 764 -26.04 -8.39 10.49
CA THR A 764 -26.26 -8.82 11.88
C THR A 764 -25.97 -10.32 11.99
N SER A 765 -26.20 -10.91 13.15
CA SER A 765 -26.12 -12.37 13.32
C SER A 765 -27.15 -13.13 12.48
N THR A 766 -28.23 -12.49 12.01
CA THR A 766 -29.38 -13.12 11.36
C THR A 766 -29.66 -12.59 9.95
N GLU A 767 -29.19 -11.40 9.60
CA GLU A 767 -29.58 -10.75 8.35
C GLU A 767 -28.37 -10.06 7.68
N VAL A 768 -28.43 -10.02 6.36
CA VAL A 768 -27.54 -9.23 5.52
C VAL A 768 -28.36 -8.38 4.57
N GLU A 769 -28.01 -7.10 4.44
CA GLU A 769 -28.62 -6.19 3.48
C GLU A 769 -27.51 -5.48 2.70
N ALA A 770 -27.61 -5.49 1.38
CA ALA A 770 -26.67 -4.82 0.49
C ALA A 770 -27.40 -3.94 -0.51
N PHE A 771 -26.79 -2.80 -0.82
CA PHE A 771 -27.21 -1.89 -1.88
C PHE A 771 -26.13 -1.83 -2.95
N LEU A 772 -26.49 -2.22 -4.18
CA LEU A 772 -25.57 -2.33 -5.31
C LEU A 772 -25.91 -1.26 -6.33
N LEU A 773 -24.88 -0.61 -6.89
CA LEU A 773 -24.98 0.39 -7.95
C LEU A 773 -23.97 0.08 -9.05
N SER A 774 -24.38 0.12 -10.30
CA SER A 774 -23.49 -0.01 -11.46
C SER A 774 -23.69 1.17 -12.41
N PRO A 775 -22.64 1.73 -13.01
CA PRO A 775 -22.77 2.79 -14.02
C PRO A 775 -23.31 2.28 -15.37
N ALA A 776 -23.34 0.96 -15.59
CA ALA A 776 -23.84 0.31 -16.79
C ALA A 776 -24.78 -0.84 -16.46
N ASP A 777 -25.62 -1.24 -17.41
CA ASP A 777 -26.43 -2.46 -17.28
C ASP A 777 -25.51 -3.67 -17.10
N ARG A 778 -25.74 -4.49 -16.06
CA ARG A 778 -24.83 -5.58 -15.72
C ARG A 778 -25.51 -6.76 -15.03
N VAL A 779 -25.03 -7.95 -15.36
CA VAL A 779 -25.43 -9.17 -14.65
C VAL A 779 -24.44 -9.43 -13.53
N VAL A 780 -24.94 -9.60 -12.31
CA VAL A 780 -24.16 -9.88 -11.11
C VAL A 780 -24.67 -11.17 -10.46
N THR A 781 -23.78 -12.11 -10.18
CA THR A 781 -24.08 -13.26 -9.33
C THR A 781 -23.60 -12.96 -7.93
N VAL A 782 -24.51 -12.80 -6.99
CA VAL A 782 -24.20 -12.49 -5.59
C VAL A 782 -24.16 -13.78 -4.77
N GLU A 783 -23.06 -13.95 -4.05
CA GLU A 783 -22.78 -15.09 -3.17
C GLU A 783 -22.72 -14.62 -1.71
N LEU A 784 -23.37 -15.35 -0.83
CA LEU A 784 -23.31 -15.19 0.63
C LEU A 784 -22.94 -16.54 1.24
N PRO A 785 -22.07 -16.60 2.26
CA PRO A 785 -21.72 -17.84 2.93
C PRO A 785 -22.97 -18.61 3.41
N GLY A 786 -23.06 -19.88 3.04
CA GLY A 786 -24.19 -20.75 3.40
C GLY A 786 -25.48 -20.57 2.60
N ASN A 787 -25.52 -19.63 1.63
CA ASN A 787 -26.71 -19.38 0.80
C ASN A 787 -26.48 -19.79 -0.66
N THR A 788 -27.56 -20.10 -1.37
CA THR A 788 -27.49 -20.31 -2.83
C THR A 788 -27.18 -18.99 -3.53
N PRO A 789 -26.24 -18.98 -4.51
CA PRO A 789 -25.95 -17.78 -5.29
C PRO A 789 -27.18 -17.24 -6.00
N VAL A 790 -27.31 -15.91 -6.05
CA VAL A 790 -28.44 -15.20 -6.67
C VAL A 790 -27.95 -14.37 -7.83
N ARG A 791 -28.55 -14.59 -9.02
CA ARG A 791 -28.34 -13.78 -10.20
C ARG A 791 -29.24 -12.53 -10.15
N VAL A 792 -28.60 -11.38 -10.34
CA VAL A 792 -29.23 -10.05 -10.31
C VAL A 792 -28.87 -9.30 -11.58
N GLU A 793 -29.84 -8.62 -12.16
CA GLU A 793 -29.66 -7.71 -13.29
C GLU A 793 -29.70 -6.27 -12.77
N LEU A 794 -28.54 -5.61 -12.76
CA LEU A 794 -28.41 -4.20 -12.39
C LEU A 794 -28.70 -3.32 -13.60
N ALA A 795 -29.59 -2.36 -13.45
CA ALA A 795 -29.80 -1.31 -14.44
C ALA A 795 -28.84 -0.14 -14.17
N ALA A 796 -28.30 0.46 -15.25
CA ALA A 796 -27.38 1.57 -15.19
C ALA A 796 -27.89 2.73 -14.30
N GLY A 797 -27.09 3.17 -13.35
CA GLY A 797 -27.39 4.29 -12.44
C GLY A 797 -28.51 4.04 -11.45
N ARG A 798 -29.04 2.80 -11.35
CA ARG A 798 -30.07 2.45 -10.37
C ARG A 798 -29.52 1.60 -9.24
N THR A 799 -29.89 1.98 -8.02
CA THR A 799 -29.56 1.20 -6.84
C THR A 799 -30.46 -0.03 -6.73
N TYR A 800 -29.83 -1.19 -6.58
CA TYR A 800 -30.49 -2.46 -6.32
C TYR A 800 -30.31 -2.87 -4.85
N ARG A 801 -31.41 -3.26 -4.19
CA ARG A 801 -31.40 -3.72 -2.80
C ARG A 801 -31.48 -5.23 -2.74
N LEU A 802 -30.56 -5.86 -2.04
CA LEU A 802 -30.55 -7.28 -1.70
C LEU A 802 -30.74 -7.45 -0.21
N ARG A 803 -31.62 -8.37 0.19
CA ARG A 803 -31.80 -8.76 1.60
C ARG A 803 -31.80 -10.27 1.70
N SER A 804 -31.08 -10.82 2.67
CA SER A 804 -30.98 -12.24 2.92
C SER A 804 -30.91 -12.53 4.42
N ARG A 805 -31.34 -13.71 4.82
CA ARG A 805 -31.01 -14.29 6.13
C ARG A 805 -29.55 -14.78 6.08
N ARG A 806 -28.85 -14.63 7.19
CA ARG A 806 -27.45 -15.06 7.34
C ARG A 806 -27.38 -16.43 8.00
#